data_f3910b93421d378b08f8eb792da59fde
#
_entry.id   f3910b93421d378b08f8eb792da59fde
#
_cell.length_a   1.000
_cell.length_b   1.000
_cell.length_c   1.000
_cell.angle_alpha   90.00
_cell.angle_beta   90.00
_cell.angle_gamma   90.00
#
_symmetry.space_group_name_H-M   'P 1'
#
loop_
_entity.id
_entity.type
_entity.pdbx_description
1 polymer ?
#
loop_
_entity_poly.entity_id
_entity_poly.type
_entity_poly.pdbx_seq_one_letter_code
_entity_poly.pdbx_strand_id
1 'polypeptide(L)'
;PITVIAKNNEGYKELIKLSTDSELSKVNYQDFINSNNLIKVLTSDGLLNDKLIEKDETQYLEEMSNIFRNASDLYLGYSNDLNENAVNYVNSRLFSNTLSQINFNPLRAKDSKGIEALKTITEFQKESLVTNNSQTLENQNSVFEHNTDYLFDMCNTSIEKEDVLPKCDGMEEEQAFNQLVKLVQKGIAKKYTKEEIQSKVPIKRAAMELSVIKNMGFSNYFLIVNDYVNWAKENGIEVGPGRGSAAGSIVAYTTDITEIDPLKYGLIFERFLNPERVTMPDIDVDFESARRQEVIDHIIEKWGDKYAAQIVTFTMYGYKQSGNDIAKSNGLSVAEANEIKKLLPPTNKTPEGFSCTKLYKEDFAFKNIIDKYNMKNKLEEIDVIAKMPRSLGTHAGGVVISGRPLTDIVPLIITGGNVKNVQYSKKYIESVGLLKMDILAVDNLSKNKEILNLIKENSNLENLDLSKIDLNDKKVFDLINTRDTAGVFQLDTPVAKETIRQMKCSSFNDLVAVISLGRPGPMDNLPEFCARKNGKKPITYDVPELEPILKDTYGIIVFQEQVMQCATDLAGMSMAKADEMRRAMSSKKLSILEGMKVEFVEGCQKNGISKENAEKVYKTMEKFAEYGFNKSHAVCYAMIAYKLAYLKTYYPKEFYCSLLNHTTKKEDIFTKCRQKGIGLLPPSINEAKTTSLIKENSIMLPITEIKGVG
;
A
#
# COMPACT_ATOMS: atom_id res chain seq x y z
N PRO A 1 -34.58 -12.64 -8.77
CA PRO A 1 -33.56 -11.59 -8.64
C PRO A 1 -34.11 -10.25 -9.15
N ILE A 2 -33.74 -9.14 -8.50
CA ILE A 2 -34.03 -7.77 -8.91
C ILE A 2 -32.74 -7.03 -9.10
N THR A 3 -32.57 -6.38 -10.25
CA THR A 3 -31.52 -5.41 -10.46
C THR A 3 -32.02 -4.02 -10.11
N VAL A 4 -31.27 -3.29 -9.34
CA VAL A 4 -31.60 -1.93 -8.88
C VAL A 4 -30.57 -0.94 -9.42
N ILE A 5 -31.06 0.15 -10.00
CA ILE A 5 -30.25 1.17 -10.67
C ILE A 5 -30.60 2.54 -10.05
N ALA A 6 -29.59 3.34 -9.73
CA ALA A 6 -29.80 4.70 -9.23
C ALA A 6 -30.22 5.66 -10.35
N LYS A 7 -31.28 6.44 -10.14
CA LYS A 7 -31.69 7.53 -11.03
C LYS A 7 -30.90 8.81 -10.79
N ASN A 8 -30.53 9.06 -9.55
CA ASN A 8 -29.88 10.29 -9.09
C ASN A 8 -28.96 10.00 -7.91
N ASN A 9 -28.31 11.03 -7.38
CA ASN A 9 -27.36 10.90 -6.27
C ASN A 9 -28.01 10.36 -5.00
N GLU A 10 -29.26 10.67 -4.70
CA GLU A 10 -29.98 10.07 -3.55
C GLU A 10 -30.19 8.57 -3.75
N GLY A 11 -30.58 8.14 -4.96
CA GLY A 11 -30.65 6.72 -5.31
C GLY A 11 -29.30 6.02 -5.20
N TYR A 12 -28.22 6.70 -5.56
CA TYR A 12 -26.86 6.16 -5.37
C TYR A 12 -26.55 5.92 -3.89
N LYS A 13 -26.89 6.85 -3.00
CA LYS A 13 -26.75 6.67 -1.55
C LYS A 13 -27.60 5.53 -1.01
N GLU A 14 -28.83 5.37 -1.54
CA GLU A 14 -29.68 4.22 -1.21
C GLU A 14 -29.02 2.89 -1.64
N LEU A 15 -28.41 2.83 -2.84
CA LEU A 15 -27.69 1.64 -3.31
C LEU A 15 -26.47 1.30 -2.44
N ILE A 16 -25.75 2.31 -1.97
CA ILE A 16 -24.63 2.11 -1.02
C ILE A 16 -25.12 1.40 0.25
N LYS A 17 -26.25 1.85 0.82
CA LYS A 17 -26.87 1.24 2.01
C LYS A 17 -27.36 -0.17 1.71
N LEU A 18 -28.10 -0.36 0.62
CA LEU A 18 -28.58 -1.68 0.20
C LEU A 18 -27.45 -2.69 -0.03
N SER A 19 -26.35 -2.26 -0.68
CA SER A 19 -25.17 -3.10 -0.87
C SER A 19 -24.53 -3.48 0.46
N THR A 20 -24.45 -2.55 1.39
CA THR A 20 -23.93 -2.81 2.74
C THR A 20 -24.85 -3.77 3.50
N ASP A 21 -26.15 -3.53 3.49
CA ASP A 21 -27.14 -4.33 4.21
C ASP A 21 -27.23 -5.75 3.65
N SER A 22 -27.03 -5.93 2.34
CA SER A 22 -26.98 -7.27 1.72
C SER A 22 -25.80 -8.12 2.23
N GLU A 23 -24.70 -7.48 2.64
CA GLU A 23 -23.53 -8.15 3.20
C GLU A 23 -23.63 -8.38 4.72
N LEU A 24 -24.32 -7.48 5.43
CA LEU A 24 -24.45 -7.51 6.90
C LEU A 24 -25.71 -8.23 7.38
N SER A 25 -26.78 -8.20 6.60
CA SER A 25 -28.10 -8.75 6.94
C SER A 25 -28.86 -9.13 5.67
N LYS A 26 -30.08 -9.64 5.83
CA LYS A 26 -30.96 -9.87 4.67
C LYS A 26 -31.68 -8.57 4.29
N VAL A 27 -31.55 -8.17 3.02
CA VAL A 27 -32.34 -7.08 2.43
C VAL A 27 -33.70 -7.61 2.02
N ASN A 28 -34.77 -6.90 2.41
CA ASN A 28 -36.16 -7.20 2.00
C ASN A 28 -36.56 -6.28 0.85
N TYR A 29 -37.48 -6.72 0.01
CA TYR A 29 -38.06 -5.91 -1.08
C TYR A 29 -38.63 -4.59 -0.58
N GLN A 30 -39.18 -4.57 0.62
CA GLN A 30 -39.77 -3.36 1.24
C GLN A 30 -38.73 -2.25 1.45
N ASP A 31 -37.45 -2.59 1.58
CA ASP A 31 -36.38 -1.62 1.85
C ASP A 31 -36.11 -0.66 0.67
N PHE A 32 -36.50 -1.08 -0.56
CA PHE A 32 -36.21 -0.28 -1.76
C PHE A 32 -37.36 -0.20 -2.77
N ILE A 33 -38.42 -1.02 -2.66
CA ILE A 33 -39.43 -1.14 -3.70
C ILE A 33 -40.20 0.16 -3.93
N ASN A 34 -40.41 0.94 -2.89
CA ASN A 34 -41.18 2.20 -2.93
C ASN A 34 -40.28 3.43 -3.20
N SER A 35 -38.96 3.25 -3.38
CA SER A 35 -38.09 4.39 -3.68
C SER A 35 -38.35 4.95 -5.07
N ASN A 36 -38.58 6.26 -5.18
CA ASN A 36 -38.67 7.01 -6.43
C ASN A 36 -37.30 7.35 -7.03
N ASN A 37 -36.20 7.12 -6.27
CA ASN A 37 -34.84 7.40 -6.67
C ASN A 37 -34.18 6.20 -7.36
N LEU A 38 -34.85 5.03 -7.36
CA LEU A 38 -34.33 3.77 -7.86
C LEU A 38 -35.20 3.23 -8.99
N ILE A 39 -34.57 2.75 -10.06
CA ILE A 39 -35.20 1.92 -11.09
C ILE A 39 -35.03 0.47 -10.65
N LYS A 40 -36.10 -0.31 -10.70
CA LYS A 40 -36.15 -1.74 -10.37
C LYS A 40 -36.40 -2.55 -11.61
N VAL A 41 -35.53 -3.51 -11.87
CA VAL A 41 -35.69 -4.42 -13.01
C VAL A 41 -35.82 -5.83 -12.48
N LEU A 42 -37.02 -6.42 -12.66
CA LEU A 42 -37.21 -7.82 -12.39
C LEU A 42 -36.54 -8.62 -13.51
N THR A 43 -35.51 -9.38 -13.11
CA THR A 43 -34.76 -10.18 -14.08
C THR A 43 -35.18 -11.64 -14.07
N SER A 44 -35.08 -12.25 -15.22
CA SER A 44 -35.53 -13.63 -15.48
C SER A 44 -34.58 -14.70 -14.92
N ASP A 45 -33.40 -14.31 -14.42
CA ASP A 45 -32.41 -15.28 -13.97
C ASP A 45 -32.90 -16.10 -12.76
N GLY A 46 -33.31 -17.30 -13.00
CA GLY A 46 -33.48 -18.36 -12.04
C GLY A 46 -34.84 -18.37 -11.31
N LEU A 47 -35.25 -17.32 -10.61
CA LEU A 47 -36.41 -17.39 -9.71
C LEU A 47 -37.77 -17.41 -10.41
N LEU A 48 -37.91 -16.71 -11.53
CA LEU A 48 -39.12 -16.73 -12.32
C LEU A 48 -39.27 -18.06 -13.08
N ASN A 49 -38.17 -18.60 -13.61
CA ASN A 49 -38.21 -19.88 -14.35
C ASN A 49 -38.43 -21.09 -13.43
N ASP A 50 -37.73 -21.14 -12.28
CA ASP A 50 -37.82 -22.30 -11.38
C ASP A 50 -39.19 -22.35 -10.67
N LYS A 51 -39.76 -21.21 -10.32
CA LYS A 51 -41.08 -21.14 -9.67
C LYS A 51 -42.26 -21.24 -10.64
N LEU A 52 -42.08 -20.88 -11.91
CA LEU A 52 -43.12 -21.13 -12.97
C LEU A 52 -43.21 -22.63 -13.31
N ILE A 53 -42.23 -23.43 -12.95
CA ILE A 53 -42.22 -24.90 -13.16
C ILE A 53 -42.74 -25.66 -11.94
N GLU A 54 -42.73 -25.06 -10.73
CA GLU A 54 -43.23 -25.66 -9.49
C GLU A 54 -44.77 -25.49 -9.38
N LYS A 55 -45.45 -26.51 -8.86
CA LYS A 55 -46.92 -26.60 -8.80
C LYS A 55 -47.65 -25.58 -7.91
N ASP A 56 -46.98 -24.68 -7.23
CA ASP A 56 -47.54 -23.68 -6.29
C ASP A 56 -47.45 -22.24 -6.83
N GLU A 57 -47.65 -22.13 -8.11
CA GLU A 57 -47.58 -20.94 -8.93
C GLU A 57 -48.47 -19.77 -8.43
N THR A 58 -49.68 -20.10 -7.97
CA THR A 58 -50.70 -19.11 -7.62
C THR A 58 -50.34 -18.32 -6.37
N GLN A 59 -49.84 -18.97 -5.31
CA GLN A 59 -49.47 -18.33 -4.06
C GLN A 59 -48.25 -17.43 -4.25
N TYR A 60 -47.27 -17.88 -5.00
CA TYR A 60 -46.08 -17.09 -5.33
C TYR A 60 -46.42 -15.84 -6.15
N LEU A 61 -47.26 -15.96 -7.14
CA LEU A 61 -47.73 -14.83 -7.96
C LEU A 61 -48.55 -13.82 -7.15
N GLU A 62 -49.37 -14.28 -6.19
CA GLU A 62 -50.11 -13.40 -5.28
C GLU A 62 -49.15 -12.65 -4.32
N GLU A 63 -48.17 -13.32 -3.74
CA GLU A 63 -47.17 -12.69 -2.89
C GLU A 63 -46.36 -11.64 -3.66
N MET A 64 -45.87 -11.95 -4.86
CA MET A 64 -45.16 -11.03 -5.72
C MET A 64 -46.05 -9.85 -6.16
N SER A 65 -47.32 -10.10 -6.55
CA SER A 65 -48.27 -9.04 -6.86
C SER A 65 -48.49 -8.08 -5.68
N ASN A 66 -48.59 -8.60 -4.46
CA ASN A 66 -48.75 -7.77 -3.27
C ASN A 66 -47.51 -6.94 -2.97
N ILE A 67 -46.31 -7.49 -3.17
CA ILE A 67 -45.03 -6.77 -2.96
C ILE A 67 -44.88 -5.66 -4.00
N PHE A 68 -45.18 -5.92 -5.26
CA PHE A 68 -44.86 -5.01 -6.36
C PHE A 68 -46.01 -4.11 -6.81
N ARG A 69 -47.21 -4.28 -6.26
CA ARG A 69 -48.45 -3.55 -6.70
C ARG A 69 -48.27 -2.02 -6.69
N ASN A 70 -47.49 -1.47 -5.76
CA ASN A 70 -47.26 -0.05 -5.58
C ASN A 70 -45.83 0.38 -5.94
N ALA A 71 -45.05 -0.49 -6.58
CA ALA A 71 -43.70 -0.17 -6.95
C ALA A 71 -43.65 0.91 -8.03
N SER A 72 -42.89 1.98 -7.78
CA SER A 72 -42.58 3.00 -8.78
C SER A 72 -41.38 2.53 -9.63
N ASP A 73 -41.33 2.93 -10.90
CA ASP A 73 -40.19 2.65 -11.81
C ASP A 73 -39.79 1.16 -11.83
N LEU A 74 -40.77 0.28 -11.92
CA LEU A 74 -40.60 -1.16 -12.05
C LEU A 74 -40.69 -1.59 -13.51
N TYR A 75 -39.71 -2.32 -13.97
CA TYR A 75 -39.59 -2.83 -15.34
C TYR A 75 -39.40 -4.34 -15.32
N LEU A 76 -39.86 -4.99 -16.38
CA LEU A 76 -39.60 -6.39 -16.60
C LEU A 76 -38.44 -6.56 -17.59
N GLY A 77 -37.31 -7.04 -17.07
CA GLY A 77 -36.13 -7.36 -17.87
C GLY A 77 -36.24 -8.78 -18.41
N TYR A 78 -36.11 -8.96 -19.71
CA TYR A 78 -36.04 -10.29 -20.31
C TYR A 78 -34.73 -10.44 -21.11
N SER A 79 -34.20 -11.65 -21.08
CA SER A 79 -33.11 -12.09 -21.93
C SER A 79 -33.67 -12.85 -23.13
N ASN A 80 -32.86 -13.01 -24.19
CA ASN A 80 -33.25 -13.80 -25.37
C ASN A 80 -33.63 -15.28 -25.07
N ASP A 81 -33.46 -15.70 -23.81
CA ASP A 81 -33.71 -17.06 -23.34
C ASP A 81 -35.15 -17.26 -22.81
N LEU A 82 -35.88 -16.18 -22.61
CA LEU A 82 -37.27 -16.24 -22.18
C LEU A 82 -38.20 -16.30 -23.38
N ASN A 83 -39.06 -17.29 -23.37
CA ASN A 83 -40.20 -17.36 -24.30
C ASN A 83 -41.10 -16.14 -24.07
N GLU A 84 -41.39 -15.37 -25.11
CA GLU A 84 -42.29 -14.22 -25.10
C GLU A 84 -43.64 -14.51 -24.43
N ASN A 85 -44.12 -15.74 -24.56
CA ASN A 85 -45.34 -16.20 -23.90
C ASN A 85 -45.22 -16.26 -22.38
N ALA A 86 -44.07 -16.61 -21.83
CA ALA A 86 -43.83 -16.62 -20.37
C ALA A 86 -43.81 -15.21 -19.80
N VAL A 87 -43.20 -14.26 -20.52
CA VAL A 87 -43.17 -12.84 -20.14
C VAL A 87 -44.58 -12.24 -20.15
N ASN A 88 -45.36 -12.51 -21.19
CA ASN A 88 -46.73 -12.04 -21.30
C ASN A 88 -47.64 -12.67 -20.25
N TYR A 89 -47.43 -13.94 -19.92
CA TYR A 89 -48.18 -14.64 -18.85
C TYR A 89 -47.89 -14.02 -17.49
N VAL A 90 -46.62 -13.80 -17.13
CA VAL A 90 -46.19 -13.14 -15.87
C VAL A 90 -46.80 -11.74 -15.81
N ASN A 91 -46.69 -10.96 -16.89
CA ASN A 91 -47.20 -9.59 -16.95
C ASN A 91 -48.71 -9.52 -16.74
N SER A 92 -49.48 -10.43 -17.35
CA SER A 92 -50.95 -10.49 -17.24
C SER A 92 -51.46 -10.93 -15.86
N ARG A 93 -50.64 -11.71 -15.12
CA ARG A 93 -51.02 -12.26 -13.81
C ARG A 93 -50.54 -11.43 -12.63
N LEU A 94 -49.35 -10.83 -12.72
CA LEU A 94 -48.77 -10.09 -11.63
C LEU A 94 -49.23 -8.63 -11.54
N PHE A 95 -49.62 -8.02 -12.66
CA PHE A 95 -49.87 -6.58 -12.70
C PHE A 95 -51.21 -6.27 -13.37
N SER A 96 -51.98 -5.37 -12.77
CA SER A 96 -53.20 -4.84 -13.36
C SER A 96 -52.95 -3.97 -14.61
N ASN A 97 -51.70 -3.42 -14.71
CA ASN A 97 -51.21 -2.67 -15.86
C ASN A 97 -49.96 -3.38 -16.40
N THR A 98 -49.82 -3.42 -17.72
CA THR A 98 -48.66 -4.00 -18.39
C THR A 98 -47.40 -3.22 -18.01
N LEU A 99 -46.42 -3.90 -17.41
CA LEU A 99 -45.10 -3.29 -17.13
C LEU A 99 -44.34 -3.07 -18.44
N SER A 100 -43.57 -1.98 -18.47
CA SER A 100 -42.67 -1.74 -19.58
C SER A 100 -41.58 -2.81 -19.59
N GLN A 101 -41.38 -3.40 -20.76
CA GLN A 101 -40.40 -4.44 -20.98
C GLN A 101 -39.09 -3.81 -21.46
N ILE A 102 -37.97 -4.27 -20.94
CA ILE A 102 -36.63 -3.84 -21.34
C ILE A 102 -35.76 -5.05 -21.68
N ASN A 103 -34.85 -4.87 -22.62
CA ASN A 103 -33.84 -5.88 -22.88
C ASN A 103 -32.77 -5.80 -21.77
N PHE A 104 -32.66 -6.85 -20.99
CA PHE A 104 -31.76 -6.94 -19.88
C PHE A 104 -30.94 -8.23 -19.96
N ASN A 105 -29.83 -8.18 -20.72
CA ASN A 105 -28.90 -9.30 -20.85
C ASN A 105 -27.66 -8.98 -20.00
N PRO A 106 -27.42 -9.66 -18.86
CA PRO A 106 -26.24 -9.45 -18.07
C PRO A 106 -25.00 -9.90 -18.85
N LEU A 107 -24.16 -8.94 -19.20
CA LEU A 107 -22.89 -9.22 -19.85
C LEU A 107 -21.91 -9.80 -18.83
N ARG A 108 -21.46 -11.03 -19.05
CA ARG A 108 -20.51 -11.74 -18.19
C ARG A 108 -19.08 -11.60 -18.65
N ALA A 109 -18.87 -11.41 -19.97
CA ALA A 109 -17.55 -11.26 -20.55
C ALA A 109 -17.60 -10.43 -21.84
N LYS A 110 -16.46 -9.92 -22.27
CA LYS A 110 -16.34 -9.11 -23.48
C LYS A 110 -16.57 -9.96 -24.75
N ASP A 111 -16.07 -11.18 -24.76
CA ASP A 111 -16.08 -12.09 -25.90
C ASP A 111 -16.21 -13.56 -25.45
N SER A 112 -16.33 -14.47 -26.41
CA SER A 112 -16.48 -15.90 -26.19
C SER A 112 -15.30 -16.53 -25.40
N LYS A 113 -14.10 -16.01 -25.56
CA LYS A 113 -12.90 -16.46 -24.81
C LYS A 113 -13.02 -16.13 -23.33
N GLY A 114 -13.57 -14.97 -23.01
CA GLY A 114 -13.88 -14.57 -21.63
C GLY A 114 -14.92 -15.48 -21.00
N ILE A 115 -15.97 -15.92 -21.74
CA ILE A 115 -16.96 -16.89 -21.26
C ILE A 115 -16.29 -18.25 -20.97
N GLU A 116 -15.42 -18.74 -21.85
CA GLU A 116 -14.69 -19.99 -21.63
C GLU A 116 -13.80 -19.94 -20.41
N ALA A 117 -13.07 -18.82 -20.23
CA ALA A 117 -12.25 -18.57 -19.03
C ALA A 117 -13.09 -18.54 -17.75
N LEU A 118 -14.27 -17.91 -17.75
CA LEU A 118 -15.18 -17.91 -16.61
C LEU A 118 -15.69 -19.32 -16.28
N LYS A 119 -16.03 -20.15 -17.26
CA LYS A 119 -16.41 -21.55 -17.03
C LYS A 119 -15.31 -22.32 -16.30
N THR A 120 -14.05 -22.15 -16.74
CA THR A 120 -12.90 -22.78 -16.08
C THR A 120 -12.75 -22.34 -14.62
N ILE A 121 -12.96 -21.04 -14.33
CA ILE A 121 -12.91 -20.54 -12.95
C ILE A 121 -14.02 -21.15 -12.09
N THR A 122 -15.23 -21.28 -12.61
CA THR A 122 -16.36 -21.86 -11.85
C THR A 122 -16.13 -23.32 -11.48
N GLU A 123 -15.45 -24.10 -12.32
CA GLU A 123 -15.06 -25.47 -12.02
C GLU A 123 -14.16 -25.56 -10.79
N PHE A 124 -13.26 -24.57 -10.60
CA PHE A 124 -12.37 -24.53 -9.41
C PHE A 124 -13.11 -24.08 -8.15
N GLN A 125 -13.96 -23.11 -8.26
CA GLN A 125 -14.64 -22.51 -7.11
C GLN A 125 -15.87 -23.30 -6.66
N LYS A 126 -16.31 -24.28 -7.48
CA LYS A 126 -17.57 -25.03 -7.29
C LYS A 126 -18.80 -24.13 -7.21
N GLU A 127 -18.73 -22.96 -7.84
CA GLU A 127 -19.79 -21.97 -7.93
C GLU A 127 -20.25 -21.82 -9.39
N SER A 128 -21.53 -21.64 -9.62
CA SER A 128 -22.06 -21.40 -10.95
C SER A 128 -22.08 -19.90 -11.24
N LEU A 129 -21.00 -19.38 -11.83
CA LEU A 129 -20.89 -17.97 -12.26
C LEU A 129 -21.41 -17.75 -13.70
N VAL A 130 -21.58 -18.82 -14.48
CA VAL A 130 -21.90 -18.77 -15.91
C VAL A 130 -22.96 -19.81 -16.25
N THR A 131 -24.02 -19.39 -16.91
CA THR A 131 -25.00 -20.28 -17.51
C THR A 131 -24.64 -20.63 -18.96
N ASN A 132 -25.24 -21.65 -19.55
CA ASN A 132 -25.00 -22.00 -20.96
C ASN A 132 -25.37 -20.87 -21.94
N ASN A 133 -26.20 -19.93 -21.49
CA ASN A 133 -26.74 -18.82 -22.28
C ASN A 133 -26.10 -17.46 -21.90
N SER A 134 -24.91 -17.46 -21.28
CA SER A 134 -24.21 -16.21 -20.93
C SER A 134 -23.88 -15.40 -22.17
N GLN A 135 -24.25 -14.12 -22.14
CA GLN A 135 -24.11 -13.19 -23.26
C GLN A 135 -22.75 -12.48 -23.25
N THR A 136 -22.29 -12.12 -24.45
CA THR A 136 -21.08 -11.30 -24.67
C THR A 136 -21.46 -10.00 -25.38
N LEU A 137 -20.57 -9.00 -25.36
CA LEU A 137 -20.72 -7.76 -26.13
C LEU A 137 -20.85 -8.02 -27.64
N GLU A 138 -20.20 -9.07 -28.15
CA GLU A 138 -20.19 -9.42 -29.57
C GLU A 138 -21.53 -10.00 -30.05
N ASN A 139 -22.34 -10.52 -29.14
CA ASN A 139 -23.61 -11.23 -29.47
C ASN A 139 -24.86 -10.38 -29.20
N GLN A 140 -24.75 -9.06 -29.02
CA GLN A 140 -25.91 -8.19 -28.84
C GLN A 140 -26.66 -7.98 -30.14
N ASN A 141 -27.92 -8.41 -30.18
CA ASN A 141 -28.86 -8.12 -31.27
C ASN A 141 -29.63 -6.82 -30.99
N SER A 142 -29.67 -5.96 -31.98
CA SER A 142 -30.14 -4.57 -31.98
C SER A 142 -31.66 -4.33 -31.77
N VAL A 143 -32.44 -5.31 -31.39
CA VAL A 143 -33.91 -5.21 -31.47
C VAL A 143 -34.57 -4.36 -30.37
N PHE A 144 -33.83 -3.99 -29.28
CA PHE A 144 -34.40 -3.28 -28.13
C PHE A 144 -33.59 -2.08 -27.65
N GLU A 145 -32.88 -1.39 -28.52
CA GLU A 145 -32.07 -0.21 -28.21
C GLU A 145 -32.90 0.93 -27.57
N HIS A 146 -34.14 1.16 -28.01
CA HIS A 146 -34.96 2.28 -27.55
C HIS A 146 -35.28 2.30 -26.04
N ASN A 147 -35.55 1.15 -25.44
CA ASN A 147 -35.89 1.12 -24.01
C ASN A 147 -34.69 1.23 -23.09
N THR A 148 -33.49 0.82 -23.55
CA THR A 148 -32.26 0.96 -22.82
C THR A 148 -31.80 2.44 -22.80
N ASP A 149 -31.95 3.15 -23.93
CA ASP A 149 -31.65 4.58 -24.01
C ASP A 149 -32.57 5.39 -23.09
N TYR A 150 -33.86 5.06 -23.03
CA TYR A 150 -34.79 5.69 -22.11
C TYR A 150 -34.40 5.52 -20.64
N LEU A 151 -33.96 4.34 -20.22
CA LEU A 151 -33.47 4.11 -18.86
C LEU A 151 -32.14 4.89 -18.58
N PHE A 152 -31.29 4.95 -19.58
CA PHE A 152 -30.05 5.72 -19.51
C PHE A 152 -30.30 7.21 -19.31
N ASP A 153 -31.25 7.76 -20.07
CA ASP A 153 -31.66 9.16 -19.97
C ASP A 153 -32.32 9.52 -18.64
N MET A 154 -32.91 8.55 -17.94
CA MET A 154 -33.45 8.71 -16.60
C MET A 154 -32.36 8.76 -15.52
N CYS A 155 -31.15 8.31 -15.81
CA CYS A 155 -30.06 8.23 -14.85
C CYS A 155 -29.19 9.48 -14.91
N ASN A 156 -29.19 10.26 -13.83
CA ASN A 156 -28.35 11.44 -13.68
C ASN A 156 -27.60 11.36 -12.34
N THR A 157 -26.61 10.49 -12.28
CA THR A 157 -25.83 10.23 -11.08
C THR A 157 -24.37 10.66 -11.31
N SER A 158 -23.83 11.46 -10.42
CA SER A 158 -22.42 11.81 -10.38
C SER A 158 -21.82 11.45 -9.02
N ILE A 159 -20.63 10.86 -9.02
CA ILE A 159 -19.87 10.61 -7.79
C ILE A 159 -19.00 11.83 -7.55
N GLU A 160 -19.43 12.68 -6.64
CA GLU A 160 -18.69 13.88 -6.27
C GLU A 160 -17.72 13.59 -5.11
N LYS A 161 -16.56 14.22 -5.19
CA LYS A 161 -15.62 14.19 -4.07
C LYS A 161 -16.16 15.10 -2.96
N GLU A 162 -16.51 14.52 -1.84
CA GLU A 162 -16.86 15.27 -0.65
C GLU A 162 -15.70 15.23 0.35
N ASP A 163 -15.20 16.39 0.76
CA ASP A 163 -14.16 16.44 1.79
C ASP A 163 -14.79 16.15 3.17
N VAL A 164 -14.61 14.92 3.63
CA VAL A 164 -15.15 14.37 4.87
C VAL A 164 -14.02 14.08 5.85
N LEU A 165 -13.17 15.07 6.09
CA LEU A 165 -12.09 14.92 7.07
C LEU A 165 -12.67 14.68 8.46
N PRO A 166 -12.18 13.65 9.16
CA PRO A 166 -12.61 13.39 10.52
C PRO A 166 -12.09 14.46 11.47
N LYS A 167 -12.89 14.80 12.50
CA LYS A 167 -12.53 15.73 13.55
C LYS A 167 -12.05 14.96 14.78
N CYS A 168 -10.77 15.08 15.11
CA CYS A 168 -10.20 14.46 16.29
C CYS A 168 -10.94 14.95 17.56
N ASP A 169 -11.52 14.03 18.31
CA ASP A 169 -12.33 14.32 19.50
C ASP A 169 -13.40 15.43 19.27
N GLY A 170 -13.92 15.52 18.04
CA GLY A 170 -14.93 16.51 17.65
C GLY A 170 -14.43 17.95 17.51
N MET A 171 -13.12 18.18 17.53
CA MET A 171 -12.52 19.52 17.46
C MET A 171 -12.67 20.13 16.07
N GLU A 172 -13.16 21.39 16.02
CA GLU A 172 -13.06 22.20 14.82
C GLU A 172 -11.58 22.52 14.50
N GLU A 173 -11.28 22.86 13.24
CA GLU A 173 -9.89 23.02 12.77
C GLU A 173 -9.10 24.05 13.61
N GLU A 174 -9.72 25.16 14.04
CA GLU A 174 -9.03 26.15 14.88
C GLU A 174 -8.71 25.60 16.29
N GLN A 175 -9.58 24.77 16.86
CA GLN A 175 -9.33 24.11 18.14
C GLN A 175 -8.24 23.06 18.01
N ALA A 176 -8.29 22.25 16.94
CA ALA A 176 -7.28 21.26 16.60
C ALA A 176 -5.91 21.90 16.37
N PHE A 177 -5.87 23.03 15.65
CA PHE A 177 -4.66 23.81 15.46
C PHE A 177 -4.05 24.27 16.79
N ASN A 178 -4.87 24.88 17.65
CA ASN A 178 -4.39 25.34 18.96
C ASN A 178 -3.86 24.20 19.84
N GLN A 179 -4.48 23.01 19.76
CA GLN A 179 -4.00 21.82 20.44
C GLN A 179 -2.67 21.33 19.86
N LEU A 180 -2.54 21.30 18.53
CA LEU A 180 -1.31 20.92 17.84
C LEU A 180 -0.14 21.86 18.20
N VAL A 181 -0.40 23.18 18.25
CA VAL A 181 0.61 24.17 18.67
C VAL A 181 1.11 23.88 20.09
N LYS A 182 0.22 23.59 21.05
CA LYS A 182 0.60 23.22 22.42
C LYS A 182 1.49 21.98 22.47
N LEU A 183 1.14 20.95 21.70
CA LEU A 183 1.95 19.72 21.60
C LEU A 183 3.34 20.00 21.03
N VAL A 184 3.41 20.79 19.96
CA VAL A 184 4.68 21.19 19.33
C VAL A 184 5.55 22.00 20.30
N GLN A 185 4.98 22.97 21.00
CA GLN A 185 5.72 23.76 22.02
C GLN A 185 6.29 22.87 23.13
N LYS A 186 5.48 21.95 23.65
CA LYS A 186 5.91 20.96 24.65
C LYS A 186 7.04 20.08 24.10
N GLY A 187 6.91 19.63 22.85
CA GLY A 187 7.90 18.79 22.17
C GLY A 187 9.22 19.53 21.91
N ILE A 188 9.19 20.79 21.48
CA ILE A 188 10.38 21.62 21.33
C ILE A 188 11.13 21.73 22.67
N ALA A 189 10.43 22.04 23.76
CA ALA A 189 11.04 22.15 25.07
C ALA A 189 11.64 20.82 25.58
N LYS A 190 11.11 19.67 25.15
CA LYS A 190 11.59 18.32 25.53
C LYS A 190 12.78 17.86 24.69
N LYS A 191 12.80 18.20 23.39
CA LYS A 191 13.72 17.56 22.41
C LYS A 191 14.93 18.41 22.02
N TYR A 192 14.87 19.73 22.23
CA TYR A 192 15.96 20.64 21.89
C TYR A 192 16.61 21.22 23.14
N THR A 193 17.91 21.45 23.07
CA THR A 193 18.68 22.12 24.14
C THR A 193 18.31 23.58 24.26
N LYS A 194 18.65 24.21 25.38
CA LYS A 194 18.40 25.64 25.59
C LYS A 194 19.10 26.52 24.54
N GLU A 195 20.30 26.12 24.13
CA GLU A 195 21.09 26.79 23.09
C GLU A 195 20.42 26.72 21.72
N GLU A 196 19.93 25.53 21.34
CA GLU A 196 19.19 25.33 20.09
C GLU A 196 17.89 26.13 20.08
N ILE A 197 17.15 26.19 21.20
CA ILE A 197 15.94 27.00 21.33
C ILE A 197 16.27 28.50 21.23
N GLN A 198 17.35 28.96 21.87
CA GLN A 198 17.81 30.36 21.81
C GLN A 198 18.23 30.78 20.39
N SER A 199 18.74 29.85 19.58
CA SER A 199 19.04 30.11 18.16
C SER A 199 17.81 30.46 17.33
N LYS A 200 16.60 30.17 17.83
CA LYS A 200 15.28 30.32 17.19
C LYS A 200 15.11 29.48 15.92
N VAL A 201 16.07 28.65 15.55
CA VAL A 201 15.99 27.81 14.33
C VAL A 201 14.84 26.80 14.43
N PRO A 202 14.71 25.98 15.50
CA PRO A 202 13.60 25.04 15.64
C PRO A 202 12.24 25.77 15.71
N ILE A 203 12.19 26.92 16.39
CA ILE A 203 10.94 27.69 16.54
C ILE A 203 10.46 28.25 15.19
N LYS A 204 11.38 28.84 14.41
CA LYS A 204 11.04 29.39 13.08
C LYS A 204 10.57 28.28 12.12
N ARG A 205 11.25 27.15 12.15
CA ARG A 205 10.86 25.98 11.32
C ARG A 205 9.49 25.46 11.74
N ALA A 206 9.22 25.28 13.02
CA ALA A 206 7.93 24.82 13.51
C ALA A 206 6.79 25.82 13.18
N ALA A 207 7.04 27.12 13.33
CA ALA A 207 6.07 28.16 13.00
C ALA A 207 5.71 28.15 11.50
N MET A 208 6.69 27.97 10.62
CA MET A 208 6.47 27.83 9.18
C MET A 208 5.62 26.60 8.86
N GLU A 209 5.99 25.44 9.38
CA GLU A 209 5.26 24.19 9.14
C GLU A 209 3.82 24.27 9.68
N LEU A 210 3.63 24.77 10.91
CA LEU A 210 2.31 24.95 11.51
C LEU A 210 1.42 25.90 10.68
N SER A 211 1.99 26.98 10.13
CA SER A 211 1.25 27.86 9.21
C SER A 211 0.76 27.13 7.96
N VAL A 212 1.60 26.31 7.36
CA VAL A 212 1.22 25.50 6.17
C VAL A 212 0.15 24.49 6.54
N ILE A 213 0.31 23.75 7.64
CA ILE A 213 -0.65 22.75 8.13
C ILE A 213 -2.02 23.38 8.39
N LYS A 214 -2.06 24.55 9.05
CA LYS A 214 -3.28 25.31 9.31
C LYS A 214 -3.98 25.73 8.01
N ASN A 215 -3.22 26.37 7.12
CA ASN A 215 -3.76 26.90 5.88
C ASN A 215 -4.33 25.81 4.95
N MET A 216 -3.80 24.61 5.05
CA MET A 216 -4.27 23.43 4.30
C MET A 216 -5.37 22.65 5.04
N GLY A 217 -5.73 23.01 6.28
CA GLY A 217 -6.80 22.35 7.06
C GLY A 217 -6.43 20.96 7.59
N PHE A 218 -5.14 20.67 7.85
CA PHE A 218 -4.67 19.35 8.25
C PHE A 218 -4.32 19.19 9.74
N SER A 219 -4.73 20.15 10.60
CA SER A 219 -4.43 20.05 12.03
C SER A 219 -5.07 18.82 12.67
N ASN A 220 -6.33 18.51 12.33
CA ASN A 220 -7.00 17.29 12.76
C ASN A 220 -6.28 16.02 12.29
N TYR A 221 -5.77 16.01 11.05
CA TYR A 221 -5.02 14.86 10.54
C TYR A 221 -3.77 14.56 11.37
N PHE A 222 -2.98 15.59 11.71
CA PHE A 222 -1.81 15.42 12.57
C PHE A 222 -2.18 14.93 13.98
N LEU A 223 -3.29 15.41 14.56
CA LEU A 223 -3.76 14.94 15.86
C LEU A 223 -4.21 13.48 15.84
N ILE A 224 -4.88 13.05 14.76
CA ILE A 224 -5.29 11.65 14.59
C ILE A 224 -4.07 10.73 14.50
N VAL A 225 -3.06 11.12 13.71
CA VAL A 225 -1.82 10.34 13.62
C VAL A 225 -1.08 10.33 14.95
N ASN A 226 -0.99 11.49 15.62
CA ASN A 226 -0.38 11.61 16.94
C ASN A 226 -1.05 10.69 17.97
N ASP A 227 -2.37 10.59 17.94
CA ASP A 227 -3.14 9.76 18.85
C ASP A 227 -2.76 8.28 18.76
N TYR A 228 -2.93 7.64 17.60
CA TYR A 228 -2.68 6.19 17.51
C TYR A 228 -1.19 5.83 17.61
N VAL A 229 -0.28 6.73 17.21
CA VAL A 229 1.16 6.51 17.36
C VAL A 229 1.57 6.54 18.84
N ASN A 230 1.11 7.56 19.59
CA ASN A 230 1.46 7.65 21.02
C ASN A 230 0.73 6.57 21.82
N TRP A 231 -0.53 6.26 21.50
CA TRP A 231 -1.23 5.12 22.11
C TRP A 231 -0.44 3.81 21.94
N ALA A 232 0.07 3.54 20.74
CA ALA A 232 0.90 2.36 20.51
C ALA A 232 2.17 2.36 21.37
N LYS A 233 2.88 3.48 21.47
CA LYS A 233 4.07 3.64 22.32
C LYS A 233 3.77 3.45 23.81
N GLU A 234 2.67 4.03 24.29
CA GLU A 234 2.21 3.92 25.68
C GLU A 234 1.83 2.48 26.04
N ASN A 235 1.29 1.71 25.07
CA ASN A 235 0.99 0.29 25.23
C ASN A 235 2.19 -0.64 24.94
N GLY A 236 3.38 -0.06 24.80
CA GLY A 236 4.62 -0.81 24.61
C GLY A 236 4.74 -1.51 23.26
N ILE A 237 4.00 -1.05 22.23
CA ILE A 237 4.12 -1.49 20.85
C ILE A 237 5.29 -0.74 20.22
N GLU A 238 6.21 -1.47 19.60
CA GLU A 238 7.37 -0.85 18.95
C GLU A 238 6.95 -0.11 17.68
N VAL A 239 7.30 1.18 17.61
CA VAL A 239 7.01 2.06 16.48
C VAL A 239 8.33 2.44 15.81
N GLY A 240 8.35 2.42 14.47
CA GLY A 240 9.52 2.82 13.70
C GLY A 240 9.84 4.32 13.83
N PRO A 241 11.07 4.72 13.55
CA PRO A 241 11.52 6.10 13.71
C PRO A 241 10.88 7.09 12.72
N GLY A 242 10.13 6.57 11.77
CA GLY A 242 9.45 7.27 10.70
C GLY A 242 9.60 6.54 9.37
N ARG A 243 8.86 7.02 8.37
CA ARG A 243 8.89 6.46 7.02
C ARG A 243 8.54 7.55 5.99
N GLY A 244 9.02 7.37 4.76
CA GLY A 244 8.67 8.26 3.66
C GLY A 244 9.14 9.70 3.89
N SER A 245 8.30 10.67 3.53
CA SER A 245 8.62 12.09 3.60
C SER A 245 8.23 12.74 4.93
N ALA A 246 7.36 12.11 5.74
CA ALA A 246 6.88 12.68 7.00
C ALA A 246 7.99 12.99 8.02
N ALA A 247 9.12 12.24 7.97
CA ALA A 247 10.29 12.51 8.79
C ALA A 247 10.99 13.87 8.47
N GLY A 248 10.59 14.54 7.38
CA GLY A 248 11.02 15.90 7.07
C GLY A 248 10.30 17.00 7.88
N SER A 249 9.30 16.64 8.69
CA SER A 249 8.50 17.58 9.48
C SER A 249 8.98 17.68 10.92
N ILE A 250 9.26 18.91 11.39
CA ILE A 250 9.56 19.19 12.79
C ILE A 250 8.29 19.06 13.66
N VAL A 251 7.12 19.31 13.09
CA VAL A 251 5.84 19.10 13.76
C VAL A 251 5.65 17.61 14.05
N ALA A 252 5.88 16.74 13.08
CA ALA A 252 5.82 15.28 13.28
C ALA A 252 6.87 14.80 14.30
N TYR A 253 8.07 15.35 14.28
CA TYR A 253 9.13 15.04 15.24
C TYR A 253 8.76 15.47 16.66
N THR A 254 8.35 16.72 16.85
CA THR A 254 8.07 17.28 18.17
C THR A 254 6.80 16.74 18.82
N THR A 255 5.88 16.20 18.02
CA THR A 255 4.68 15.50 18.49
C THR A 255 4.85 13.99 18.68
N ASP A 256 6.11 13.49 18.63
CA ASP A 256 6.45 12.09 18.80
C ASP A 256 5.85 11.15 17.71
N ILE A 257 5.37 11.68 16.58
CA ILE A 257 4.96 10.88 15.41
C ILE A 257 6.20 10.24 14.77
N THR A 258 7.32 10.98 14.66
CA THR A 258 8.60 10.47 14.18
C THR A 258 9.70 10.65 15.22
N GLU A 259 10.81 9.90 15.07
CA GLU A 259 12.00 10.00 15.95
C GLU A 259 13.18 10.72 15.28
N ILE A 260 13.05 11.12 14.04
CA ILE A 260 14.09 11.76 13.25
C ILE A 260 13.98 13.27 13.36
N ASP A 261 15.03 13.92 13.86
CA ASP A 261 15.13 15.38 13.85
C ASP A 261 15.41 15.87 12.42
N PRO A 262 14.47 16.57 11.75
CA PRO A 262 14.65 17.02 10.38
C PRO A 262 15.75 18.08 10.24
N LEU A 263 16.03 18.87 11.30
CA LEU A 263 17.07 19.89 11.28
C LEU A 263 18.46 19.25 11.30
N LYS A 264 18.66 18.25 12.15
CA LYS A 264 19.94 17.53 12.28
C LYS A 264 20.38 16.87 10.96
N TYR A 265 19.43 16.37 10.19
CA TYR A 265 19.71 15.65 8.93
C TYR A 265 19.45 16.50 7.67
N GLY A 266 19.11 17.77 7.81
CA GLY A 266 18.83 18.68 6.69
C GLY A 266 17.67 18.17 5.81
N LEU A 267 16.56 17.76 6.44
CA LEU A 267 15.38 17.25 5.74
C LEU A 267 14.42 18.38 5.39
N ILE A 268 13.73 18.25 4.24
CA ILE A 268 12.90 19.29 3.66
C ILE A 268 11.42 18.98 3.88
N PHE A 269 10.69 19.94 4.50
CA PHE A 269 9.26 19.81 4.80
C PHE A 269 8.38 19.82 3.54
N GLU A 270 8.73 20.66 2.54
CA GLU A 270 7.95 20.82 1.33
C GLU A 270 7.94 19.55 0.44
N ARG A 271 8.89 18.63 0.69
CA ARG A 271 8.86 17.29 0.12
C ARG A 271 7.71 16.45 0.67
N PHE A 272 7.29 16.71 1.90
CA PHE A 272 6.18 16.05 2.58
C PHE A 272 4.86 16.79 2.32
N LEU A 273 4.79 18.08 2.64
CA LEU A 273 3.60 18.90 2.49
C LEU A 273 3.93 20.21 1.76
N ASN A 274 3.31 20.40 0.60
CA ASN A 274 3.56 21.54 -0.27
C ASN A 274 2.28 22.35 -0.47
N PRO A 275 2.21 23.64 -0.05
CA PRO A 275 1.01 24.46 -0.16
C PRO A 275 0.53 24.72 -1.58
N GLU A 276 1.42 24.65 -2.58
CA GLU A 276 1.05 24.79 -4.00
C GLU A 276 0.43 23.50 -4.57
N ARG A 277 0.40 22.43 -3.78
CA ARG A 277 -0.17 21.14 -4.15
C ARG A 277 -1.34 20.78 -3.25
N VAL A 278 -2.55 20.83 -3.79
CA VAL A 278 -3.76 20.36 -3.07
C VAL A 278 -3.81 18.81 -3.12
N THR A 279 -3.01 18.17 -2.26
CA THR A 279 -3.09 16.72 -2.05
C THR A 279 -3.03 16.43 -0.57
N MET A 280 -3.76 15.39 -0.15
CA MET A 280 -3.71 14.90 1.23
C MET A 280 -2.28 14.54 1.63
N PRO A 281 -1.83 14.90 2.85
CA PRO A 281 -0.59 14.39 3.40
C PRO A 281 -0.68 12.87 3.61
N ASP A 282 0.45 12.19 3.45
CA ASP A 282 0.55 10.74 3.68
C ASP A 282 1.63 10.50 4.74
N ILE A 283 1.18 10.24 5.98
CA ILE A 283 2.06 9.88 7.10
C ILE A 283 2.00 8.36 7.27
N ASP A 284 2.88 7.69 6.57
CA ASP A 284 3.11 6.27 6.78
C ASP A 284 3.79 6.01 8.13
N VAL A 285 3.32 5.04 8.90
CA VAL A 285 3.94 4.63 10.17
C VAL A 285 4.18 3.13 10.18
N ASP A 286 5.41 2.76 10.53
CA ASP A 286 5.81 1.36 10.69
C ASP A 286 5.61 0.91 12.14
N PHE A 287 4.90 -0.21 12.34
CA PHE A 287 4.70 -0.85 13.62
C PHE A 287 5.32 -2.24 13.65
N GLU A 288 5.59 -2.77 14.82
CA GLU A 288 5.96 -4.17 14.94
C GLU A 288 4.87 -5.08 14.39
N SER A 289 5.26 -6.07 13.59
CA SER A 289 4.31 -6.95 12.90
C SER A 289 3.42 -7.75 13.87
N ALA A 290 3.98 -8.16 15.01
CA ALA A 290 3.30 -9.01 15.97
C ALA A 290 2.05 -8.36 16.61
N ARG A 291 2.10 -7.03 16.82
CA ARG A 291 1.04 -6.31 17.55
C ARG A 291 0.37 -5.19 16.74
N ARG A 292 0.68 -5.08 15.45
CA ARG A 292 0.07 -4.07 14.56
C ARG A 292 -1.46 -4.12 14.57
N GLN A 293 -2.06 -5.32 14.66
CA GLN A 293 -3.51 -5.45 14.65
C GLN A 293 -4.15 -4.71 15.82
N GLU A 294 -3.51 -4.67 16.97
CA GLU A 294 -3.99 -3.92 18.15
C GLU A 294 -4.13 -2.41 17.86
N VAL A 295 -3.23 -1.84 17.04
CA VAL A 295 -3.32 -0.43 16.62
C VAL A 295 -4.51 -0.21 15.70
N ILE A 296 -4.76 -1.13 14.76
CA ILE A 296 -5.93 -1.08 13.87
C ILE A 296 -7.22 -1.17 14.69
N ASP A 297 -7.27 -2.10 15.64
CA ASP A 297 -8.42 -2.32 16.51
C ASP A 297 -8.67 -1.08 17.38
N HIS A 298 -7.63 -0.45 17.93
CA HIS A 298 -7.74 0.82 18.67
C HIS A 298 -8.36 1.94 17.81
N ILE A 299 -7.90 2.10 16.57
CA ILE A 299 -8.47 3.11 15.67
C ILE A 299 -9.97 2.84 15.43
N ILE A 300 -10.33 1.57 15.12
CA ILE A 300 -11.72 1.21 14.84
C ILE A 300 -12.58 1.38 16.11
N GLU A 301 -12.08 1.01 17.28
CA GLU A 301 -12.78 1.17 18.56
C GLU A 301 -12.98 2.65 18.91
N LYS A 302 -11.95 3.47 18.78
CA LYS A 302 -12.00 4.91 19.10
C LYS A 302 -12.98 5.66 18.21
N TRP A 303 -12.95 5.41 16.91
CA TRP A 303 -13.80 6.12 15.93
C TRP A 303 -15.18 5.49 15.79
N GLY A 304 -15.34 4.24 16.17
CA GLY A 304 -16.53 3.42 15.97
C GLY A 304 -16.66 2.89 14.55
N ASP A 305 -17.27 1.72 14.44
CA ASP A 305 -17.38 0.93 13.22
C ASP A 305 -18.31 1.52 12.13
N LYS A 306 -18.99 2.64 12.45
CA LYS A 306 -19.73 3.45 11.48
C LYS A 306 -18.82 4.43 10.73
N TYR A 307 -17.69 4.83 11.33
CA TYR A 307 -16.82 5.89 10.85
C TYR A 307 -15.44 5.38 10.46
N ALA A 308 -15.05 4.18 10.89
CA ALA A 308 -13.77 3.57 10.56
C ALA A 308 -13.94 2.14 10.05
N ALA A 309 -13.17 1.76 9.02
CA ALA A 309 -13.14 0.41 8.47
C ALA A 309 -11.81 0.15 7.76
N GLN A 310 -11.47 -1.12 7.56
CA GLN A 310 -10.33 -1.49 6.72
C GLN A 310 -10.69 -1.37 5.23
N ILE A 311 -9.73 -1.59 4.35
CA ILE A 311 -9.89 -1.45 2.90
C ILE A 311 -9.88 -2.84 2.26
N VAL A 312 -10.81 -3.08 1.32
CA VAL A 312 -10.81 -4.32 0.54
C VAL A 312 -9.61 -4.37 -0.42
N THR A 313 -9.09 -5.56 -0.64
CA THR A 313 -8.13 -5.84 -1.72
C THR A 313 -8.66 -6.90 -2.65
N PHE A 314 -8.36 -6.77 -3.93
CA PHE A 314 -8.64 -7.76 -4.96
C PHE A 314 -7.35 -8.50 -5.29
N THR A 315 -7.28 -9.77 -4.93
CA THR A 315 -6.19 -10.62 -5.38
C THR A 315 -6.46 -11.00 -6.83
N MET A 316 -5.54 -10.66 -7.71
CA MET A 316 -5.64 -11.00 -9.13
C MET A 316 -4.99 -12.36 -9.39
N TYR A 317 -5.51 -13.09 -10.37
CA TYR A 317 -4.77 -14.21 -10.92
C TYR A 317 -3.46 -13.70 -11.55
N GLY A 318 -2.36 -14.39 -11.27
CA GLY A 318 -1.11 -14.17 -11.99
C GLY A 318 -0.83 -15.36 -12.89
N TYR A 319 0.05 -15.20 -13.87
CA TYR A 319 0.38 -16.23 -14.86
C TYR A 319 0.75 -17.59 -14.25
N LYS A 320 1.53 -17.60 -13.17
CA LYS A 320 1.89 -18.86 -12.48
C LYS A 320 0.68 -19.60 -11.91
N GLN A 321 -0.26 -18.88 -11.36
CA GLN A 321 -1.46 -19.50 -10.78
C GLN A 321 -2.42 -19.93 -11.87
N SER A 322 -2.67 -19.07 -12.87
CA SER A 322 -3.54 -19.40 -14.02
C SER A 322 -3.05 -20.63 -14.78
N GLY A 323 -1.74 -20.67 -15.11
CA GLY A 323 -1.15 -21.82 -15.78
C GLY A 323 -1.24 -23.12 -14.98
N ASN A 324 -1.05 -23.03 -13.65
CA ASN A 324 -1.20 -24.20 -12.77
C ASN A 324 -2.64 -24.70 -12.69
N ASP A 325 -3.60 -23.78 -12.56
CA ASP A 325 -5.01 -24.14 -12.37
C ASP A 325 -5.62 -24.66 -13.68
N ILE A 326 -5.32 -24.03 -14.81
CA ILE A 326 -5.73 -24.52 -16.13
C ILE A 326 -5.09 -25.88 -16.47
N ALA A 327 -3.82 -26.10 -16.12
CA ALA A 327 -3.19 -27.39 -16.29
C ALA A 327 -3.92 -28.49 -15.52
N LYS A 328 -4.29 -28.23 -14.28
CA LYS A 328 -5.05 -29.17 -13.44
C LYS A 328 -6.46 -29.44 -13.97
N SER A 329 -7.19 -28.41 -14.41
CA SER A 329 -8.52 -28.59 -15.01
C SER A 329 -8.50 -29.43 -16.29
N ASN A 330 -7.36 -29.42 -16.99
CA ASN A 330 -7.15 -30.27 -18.15
C ASN A 330 -6.56 -31.66 -17.80
N GLY A 331 -6.67 -32.08 -16.53
CA GLY A 331 -6.33 -33.43 -16.09
C GLY A 331 -4.86 -33.67 -15.77
N LEU A 332 -3.99 -32.64 -15.78
CA LEU A 332 -2.58 -32.78 -15.39
C LEU A 332 -2.45 -32.99 -13.88
N SER A 333 -1.54 -33.86 -13.48
CA SER A 333 -1.17 -34.02 -12.08
C SER A 333 -0.52 -32.76 -11.49
N VAL A 334 -0.47 -32.67 -10.16
CA VAL A 334 0.18 -31.52 -9.45
C VAL A 334 1.65 -31.36 -9.87
N ALA A 335 2.36 -32.47 -10.12
CA ALA A 335 3.76 -32.43 -10.56
C ALA A 335 3.90 -31.84 -11.96
N GLU A 336 3.08 -32.28 -12.90
CA GLU A 336 3.07 -31.81 -14.28
C GLU A 336 2.62 -30.33 -14.38
N ALA A 337 1.58 -29.94 -13.67
CA ALA A 337 1.15 -28.54 -13.59
C ALA A 337 2.26 -27.63 -13.02
N ASN A 338 3.08 -28.13 -12.08
CA ASN A 338 4.20 -27.39 -11.53
C ASN A 338 5.36 -27.23 -12.55
N GLU A 339 5.52 -28.12 -13.53
CA GLU A 339 6.49 -27.93 -14.61
C GLU A 339 6.13 -26.69 -15.44
N ILE A 340 4.86 -26.54 -15.82
CA ILE A 340 4.36 -25.34 -16.53
C ILE A 340 4.52 -24.09 -15.65
N LYS A 341 4.09 -24.17 -14.39
CA LYS A 341 4.17 -23.06 -13.43
C LYS A 341 5.58 -22.51 -13.26
N LYS A 342 6.61 -23.34 -13.27
CA LYS A 342 8.02 -22.92 -13.10
C LYS A 342 8.50 -22.01 -14.22
N LEU A 343 8.01 -22.20 -15.44
CA LEU A 343 8.42 -21.44 -16.62
C LEU A 343 7.66 -20.12 -16.79
N LEU A 344 6.56 -19.94 -16.08
CA LEU A 344 5.78 -18.71 -16.12
C LEU A 344 6.32 -17.64 -15.15
N PRO A 345 6.24 -16.33 -15.50
CA PRO A 345 6.73 -15.27 -14.65
C PRO A 345 5.85 -15.11 -13.41
N PRO A 346 6.42 -14.75 -12.25
CA PRO A 346 5.63 -14.30 -11.11
C PRO A 346 5.03 -12.93 -11.37
N THR A 347 3.88 -12.62 -10.77
CA THR A 347 3.10 -11.40 -11.01
C THR A 347 3.92 -10.10 -10.94
N ASN A 348 4.82 -10.00 -9.95
CA ASN A 348 5.68 -8.83 -9.74
C ASN A 348 6.87 -8.70 -10.71
N LYS A 349 7.09 -9.71 -11.58
CA LYS A 349 8.15 -9.71 -12.60
C LYS A 349 7.59 -9.94 -14.01
N THR A 350 6.28 -9.84 -14.17
CA THR A 350 5.64 -9.98 -15.49
C THR A 350 5.88 -8.71 -16.31
N PRO A 351 6.56 -8.81 -17.47
CA PRO A 351 6.77 -7.64 -18.34
C PRO A 351 5.46 -7.09 -18.87
N GLU A 352 5.43 -5.78 -19.16
CA GLU A 352 4.32 -5.17 -19.87
C GLU A 352 4.16 -5.82 -21.26
N GLY A 353 2.91 -6.11 -21.66
CA GLY A 353 2.63 -6.80 -22.92
C GLY A 353 3.00 -8.27 -22.95
N PHE A 354 3.28 -8.90 -21.81
CA PHE A 354 3.52 -10.33 -21.73
C PHE A 354 2.26 -11.13 -22.10
N SER A 355 2.46 -12.24 -22.83
CA SER A 355 1.43 -13.26 -23.04
C SER A 355 2.07 -14.65 -23.16
N CYS A 356 1.33 -15.69 -22.78
CA CYS A 356 1.75 -17.08 -22.93
C CYS A 356 1.89 -17.48 -24.41
N THR A 357 1.04 -16.91 -25.25
CA THR A 357 1.11 -17.11 -26.70
C THR A 357 2.41 -16.58 -27.29
N LYS A 358 2.89 -15.43 -26.80
CA LYS A 358 4.20 -14.88 -27.20
C LYS A 358 5.35 -15.71 -26.64
N LEU A 359 5.30 -16.06 -25.36
CA LEU A 359 6.30 -16.91 -24.70
C LEU A 359 6.46 -18.25 -25.42
N TYR A 360 5.35 -18.87 -25.86
CA TYR A 360 5.36 -20.12 -26.62
C TYR A 360 6.14 -20.03 -27.94
N LYS A 361 6.16 -18.85 -28.58
CA LYS A 361 6.91 -18.62 -29.82
C LYS A 361 8.40 -18.33 -29.57
N GLU A 362 8.72 -17.72 -28.44
CA GLU A 362 10.04 -17.17 -28.13
C GLU A 362 10.90 -18.09 -27.22
N ASP A 363 10.27 -18.90 -26.36
CA ASP A 363 10.97 -19.76 -25.38
C ASP A 363 10.82 -21.24 -25.73
N PHE A 364 11.92 -21.88 -26.09
CA PHE A 364 11.96 -23.27 -26.49
C PHE A 364 11.58 -24.23 -25.34
N ALA A 365 11.99 -23.93 -24.10
CA ALA A 365 11.69 -24.78 -22.95
C ALA A 365 10.19 -24.75 -22.63
N PHE A 366 9.56 -23.55 -22.65
CA PHE A 366 8.13 -23.42 -22.48
C PHE A 366 7.36 -24.12 -23.59
N LYS A 367 7.76 -23.92 -24.85
CA LYS A 367 7.15 -24.60 -26.01
C LYS A 367 7.14 -26.11 -25.83
N ASN A 368 8.30 -26.70 -25.48
CA ASN A 368 8.40 -28.16 -25.33
C ASN A 368 7.50 -28.71 -24.23
N ILE A 369 7.36 -27.99 -23.10
CA ILE A 369 6.49 -28.41 -22.01
C ILE A 369 5.02 -28.29 -22.41
N ILE A 370 4.64 -27.22 -23.09
CA ILE A 370 3.28 -27.02 -23.59
C ILE A 370 2.89 -28.06 -24.61
N ASP A 371 3.79 -28.40 -25.56
CA ASP A 371 3.57 -29.43 -26.58
C ASP A 371 3.50 -30.82 -25.93
N LYS A 372 4.39 -31.13 -24.96
CA LYS A 372 4.39 -32.38 -24.18
C LYS A 372 3.05 -32.69 -23.56
N TYR A 373 2.39 -31.64 -22.98
CA TYR A 373 1.12 -31.79 -22.28
C TYR A 373 -0.10 -31.43 -23.14
N ASN A 374 0.07 -31.17 -24.42
CA ASN A 374 -0.99 -30.77 -25.36
C ASN A 374 -1.80 -29.55 -24.93
N MET A 375 -1.14 -28.55 -24.31
CA MET A 375 -1.76 -27.37 -23.72
C MET A 375 -1.77 -26.13 -24.63
N LYS A 376 -1.38 -26.29 -25.93
CA LYS A 376 -1.24 -25.15 -26.85
C LYS A 376 -2.55 -24.37 -27.04
N ASN A 377 -3.68 -25.06 -27.12
CA ASN A 377 -5.02 -24.47 -27.27
C ASN A 377 -5.51 -23.74 -25.99
N LYS A 378 -4.80 -23.90 -24.86
CA LYS A 378 -5.15 -23.27 -23.57
C LYS A 378 -4.31 -22.03 -23.25
N LEU A 379 -3.38 -21.63 -24.11
CA LEU A 379 -2.50 -20.47 -23.85
C LEU A 379 -3.27 -19.15 -23.75
N GLU A 380 -4.24 -18.94 -24.63
CA GLU A 380 -5.08 -17.73 -24.60
C GLU A 380 -5.97 -17.69 -23.37
N GLU A 381 -6.47 -18.84 -22.92
CA GLU A 381 -7.26 -18.96 -21.69
C GLU A 381 -6.39 -18.59 -20.45
N ILE A 382 -5.14 -19.03 -20.39
CA ILE A 382 -4.18 -18.60 -19.36
C ILE A 382 -4.01 -17.08 -19.39
N ASP A 383 -3.85 -16.47 -20.57
CA ASP A 383 -3.66 -15.02 -20.75
C ASP A 383 -4.88 -14.22 -20.26
N VAL A 384 -6.10 -14.73 -20.48
CA VAL A 384 -7.34 -14.10 -20.01
C VAL A 384 -7.48 -14.20 -18.49
N ILE A 385 -7.34 -15.42 -17.92
CA ILE A 385 -7.51 -15.67 -16.49
C ILE A 385 -6.43 -14.91 -15.67
N ALA A 386 -5.20 -14.81 -16.18
CA ALA A 386 -4.12 -14.11 -15.47
C ALA A 386 -4.41 -12.63 -15.17
N LYS A 387 -5.44 -12.04 -15.78
CA LYS A 387 -5.85 -10.65 -15.61
C LYS A 387 -7.17 -10.51 -14.82
N MET A 388 -7.76 -11.61 -14.38
CA MET A 388 -9.03 -11.61 -13.66
C MET A 388 -8.85 -11.51 -12.15
N PRO A 389 -9.81 -10.93 -11.41
CA PRO A 389 -9.88 -11.05 -9.97
C PRO A 389 -10.05 -12.51 -9.53
N ARG A 390 -9.36 -12.90 -8.47
CA ARG A 390 -9.40 -14.26 -7.90
C ARG A 390 -10.19 -14.31 -6.60
N SER A 391 -9.89 -13.40 -5.68
CA SER A 391 -10.52 -13.38 -4.37
C SER A 391 -10.49 -11.99 -3.76
N LEU A 392 -11.40 -11.75 -2.84
CA LEU A 392 -11.41 -10.60 -1.97
C LEU A 392 -10.56 -10.88 -0.72
N GLY A 393 -9.93 -9.85 -0.23
CA GLY A 393 -9.19 -9.88 1.03
C GLY A 393 -9.21 -8.51 1.69
N THR A 394 -8.60 -8.41 2.86
CA THR A 394 -8.41 -7.14 3.57
C THR A 394 -7.03 -6.57 3.26
N HIS A 395 -6.93 -5.27 3.05
CA HIS A 395 -5.65 -4.57 2.90
C HIS A 395 -4.84 -4.67 4.19
N ALA A 396 -3.60 -5.09 4.06
CA ALA A 396 -2.80 -5.45 5.23
C ALA A 396 -2.56 -4.32 6.25
N GLY A 397 -2.72 -3.05 5.90
CA GLY A 397 -2.44 -1.93 6.81
C GLY A 397 -3.27 -0.68 6.54
N GLY A 398 -4.18 -0.70 5.55
CA GLY A 398 -5.00 0.48 5.25
C GLY A 398 -6.26 0.53 6.12
N VAL A 399 -6.44 1.63 6.84
CA VAL A 399 -7.66 1.96 7.58
C VAL A 399 -8.22 3.27 7.04
N VAL A 400 -9.52 3.31 6.83
CA VAL A 400 -10.24 4.53 6.44
C VAL A 400 -10.92 5.10 7.67
N ILE A 401 -10.81 6.41 7.84
CA ILE A 401 -11.55 7.17 8.87
C ILE A 401 -12.34 8.27 8.18
N SER A 402 -13.60 8.46 8.59
CA SER A 402 -14.52 9.43 8.02
C SER A 402 -15.12 10.34 9.07
N GLY A 403 -15.40 11.59 8.72
CA GLY A 403 -16.10 12.56 9.57
C GLY A 403 -17.62 12.35 9.60
N ARG A 404 -18.17 11.45 8.77
CA ARG A 404 -19.57 11.03 8.75
C ARG A 404 -19.69 9.53 8.50
N PRO A 405 -20.88 8.91 8.70
CA PRO A 405 -21.02 7.48 8.50
C PRO A 405 -20.48 7.02 7.13
N LEU A 406 -19.64 5.98 7.12
CA LEU A 406 -19.04 5.44 5.90
C LEU A 406 -20.09 5.01 4.87
N THR A 407 -21.25 4.48 5.34
CA THR A 407 -22.38 4.07 4.48
C THR A 407 -23.08 5.21 3.76
N ASP A 408 -22.74 6.46 4.05
CA ASP A 408 -23.23 7.61 3.28
C ASP A 408 -22.31 7.94 2.08
N ILE A 409 -21.13 7.28 2.01
CA ILE A 409 -20.08 7.58 1.03
C ILE A 409 -19.74 6.33 0.21
N VAL A 410 -19.53 5.19 0.88
CA VAL A 410 -19.05 3.95 0.27
C VAL A 410 -19.76 2.73 0.84
N PRO A 411 -20.00 1.68 0.03
CA PRO A 411 -20.55 0.43 0.53
C PRO A 411 -19.51 -0.33 1.36
N LEU A 412 -19.98 -1.10 2.34
CA LEU A 412 -19.16 -1.95 3.21
C LEU A 412 -19.37 -3.42 2.86
N ILE A 413 -18.35 -4.24 3.13
CA ILE A 413 -18.35 -5.68 2.95
C ILE A 413 -17.67 -6.38 4.13
N ILE A 414 -18.11 -7.58 4.47
CA ILE A 414 -17.44 -8.44 5.44
C ILE A 414 -16.50 -9.39 4.69
N THR A 415 -15.24 -9.42 5.09
CA THR A 415 -14.26 -10.39 4.60
C THR A 415 -13.96 -11.46 5.67
N GLY A 416 -13.09 -12.42 5.35
CA GLY A 416 -12.74 -13.50 6.26
C GLY A 416 -12.35 -13.01 7.67
N GLY A 417 -12.82 -13.71 8.71
CA GLY A 417 -12.61 -13.29 10.11
C GLY A 417 -13.57 -12.23 10.61
N ASN A 418 -14.69 -11.99 9.91
CA ASN A 418 -15.70 -10.99 10.26
C ASN A 418 -15.17 -9.53 10.24
N VAL A 419 -14.20 -9.25 9.37
CA VAL A 419 -13.59 -7.92 9.24
C VAL A 419 -14.41 -7.04 8.30
N LYS A 420 -14.82 -5.87 8.80
CA LYS A 420 -15.56 -4.86 8.03
C LYS A 420 -14.61 -4.05 7.15
N ASN A 421 -14.88 -4.01 5.85
CA ASN A 421 -14.07 -3.30 4.86
C ASN A 421 -14.92 -2.37 4.01
N VAL A 422 -14.34 -1.25 3.56
CA VAL A 422 -14.92 -0.48 2.46
C VAL A 422 -14.74 -1.26 1.15
N GLN A 423 -15.78 -1.31 0.29
CA GLN A 423 -15.75 -2.08 -0.95
C GLN A 423 -14.87 -1.44 -2.04
N TYR A 424 -14.47 -0.18 -1.88
CA TYR A 424 -13.56 0.48 -2.82
C TYR A 424 -12.10 0.11 -2.53
N SER A 425 -11.37 -0.19 -3.59
CA SER A 425 -9.93 -0.44 -3.48
C SER A 425 -9.15 0.83 -3.15
N LYS A 426 -7.94 0.66 -2.60
CA LYS A 426 -7.02 1.74 -2.20
C LYS A 426 -6.95 2.89 -3.23
N LYS A 427 -7.00 2.56 -4.54
CA LYS A 427 -6.88 3.55 -5.62
C LYS A 427 -7.99 4.61 -5.62
N TYR A 428 -9.19 4.26 -5.16
CA TYR A 428 -10.37 5.12 -5.26
C TYR A 428 -10.78 5.79 -3.95
N ILE A 429 -10.14 5.45 -2.82
CA ILE A 429 -10.48 5.98 -1.50
C ILE A 429 -10.38 7.51 -1.45
N GLU A 430 -9.27 8.05 -1.93
CA GLU A 430 -9.03 9.50 -1.95
C GLU A 430 -9.92 10.25 -2.95
N SER A 431 -10.33 9.57 -4.03
CA SER A 431 -11.20 10.18 -5.06
C SER A 431 -12.62 10.41 -4.56
N VAL A 432 -13.06 9.69 -3.54
CA VAL A 432 -14.36 9.89 -2.87
C VAL A 432 -14.25 10.73 -1.59
N GLY A 433 -13.09 11.34 -1.31
CA GLY A 433 -12.89 12.26 -0.19
C GLY A 433 -12.56 11.59 1.15
N LEU A 434 -12.37 10.28 1.20
CA LEU A 434 -12.07 9.56 2.44
C LEU A 434 -10.58 9.64 2.79
N LEU A 435 -10.29 9.73 4.09
CA LEU A 435 -8.94 9.73 4.64
C LEU A 435 -8.45 8.31 4.87
N LYS A 436 -7.33 7.96 4.25
CA LYS A 436 -6.65 6.68 4.43
C LYS A 436 -5.49 6.84 5.41
N MET A 437 -5.38 5.93 6.37
CA MET A 437 -4.24 5.76 7.27
C MET A 437 -3.50 4.47 6.92
N ASP A 438 -2.18 4.54 6.71
CA ASP A 438 -1.35 3.36 6.43
C ASP A 438 -0.64 2.90 7.72
N ILE A 439 -1.18 1.86 8.34
CA ILE A 439 -0.65 1.19 9.53
C ILE A 439 0.21 0.01 9.05
N LEU A 440 1.47 0.28 8.79
CA LEU A 440 2.38 -0.68 8.16
C LEU A 440 3.05 -1.60 9.17
N ALA A 441 3.51 -2.76 8.73
CA ALA A 441 4.20 -3.73 9.57
C ALA A 441 5.64 -3.92 9.11
N VAL A 442 6.57 -3.90 10.07
CA VAL A 442 7.99 -4.19 9.83
C VAL A 442 8.49 -5.22 10.83
N ASP A 443 8.79 -6.43 10.36
CA ASP A 443 9.24 -7.56 11.21
C ASP A 443 10.50 -7.25 12.01
N ASN A 444 11.35 -6.36 11.49
CA ASN A 444 12.57 -5.96 12.20
C ASN A 444 12.29 -5.13 13.45
N LEU A 445 11.12 -4.48 13.56
CA LEU A 445 10.70 -3.83 14.80
C LEU A 445 10.28 -4.88 15.85
N SER A 446 9.59 -5.96 15.45
CA SER A 446 9.31 -7.09 16.34
C SER A 446 10.58 -7.74 16.88
N LYS A 447 11.60 -7.93 16.01
CA LYS A 447 12.93 -8.43 16.42
C LYS A 447 13.59 -7.49 17.41
N ASN A 448 13.58 -6.17 17.12
CA ASN A 448 14.15 -5.16 18.00
C ASN A 448 13.52 -5.21 19.40
N LYS A 449 12.19 -5.26 19.47
CA LYS A 449 11.43 -5.38 20.72
C LYS A 449 11.77 -6.67 21.49
N GLU A 450 11.81 -7.80 20.77
CA GLU A 450 12.17 -9.09 21.37
C GLU A 450 13.60 -9.08 21.93
N ILE A 451 14.58 -8.53 21.19
CA ILE A 451 15.97 -8.41 21.67
C ILE A 451 16.02 -7.57 22.95
N LEU A 452 15.32 -6.42 22.97
CA LEU A 452 15.29 -5.57 24.18
C LEU A 452 14.65 -6.29 25.38
N ASN A 453 13.60 -7.08 25.17
CA ASN A 453 12.99 -7.89 26.21
C ASN A 453 13.96 -8.97 26.70
N LEU A 454 14.66 -9.67 25.81
CA LEU A 454 15.67 -10.67 26.17
C LEU A 454 16.84 -10.03 26.94
N ILE A 455 17.28 -8.82 26.58
CA ILE A 455 18.31 -8.08 27.33
C ILE A 455 17.81 -7.78 28.74
N LYS A 456 16.59 -7.29 28.89
CA LYS A 456 15.99 -7.00 30.19
C LYS A 456 15.86 -8.24 31.07
N GLU A 457 15.49 -9.39 30.49
CA GLU A 457 15.34 -10.66 31.21
C GLU A 457 16.68 -11.28 31.63
N ASN A 458 17.75 -11.09 30.83
CA ASN A 458 19.01 -11.82 31.00
C ASN A 458 20.18 -10.95 31.48
N SER A 459 20.00 -9.64 31.57
CA SER A 459 20.98 -8.71 32.11
C SER A 459 20.33 -7.81 33.17
N ASN A 460 21.12 -7.38 34.18
CA ASN A 460 20.64 -6.40 35.18
C ASN A 460 20.45 -4.99 34.61
N LEU A 461 20.41 -4.83 33.29
CA LEU A 461 20.17 -3.57 32.60
C LEU A 461 18.64 -3.37 32.48
N GLU A 462 18.07 -2.60 33.39
CA GLU A 462 16.63 -2.40 33.46
C GLU A 462 16.05 -1.72 32.20
N ASN A 463 16.81 -0.82 31.50
CA ASN A 463 16.31 -0.12 30.30
C ASN A 463 17.48 0.33 29.40
N LEU A 464 17.75 -0.42 28.35
CA LEU A 464 18.60 0.03 27.25
C LEU A 464 17.79 1.01 26.35
N ASP A 465 18.13 2.29 26.41
CA ASP A 465 17.49 3.32 25.58
C ASP A 465 18.26 3.49 24.25
N LEU A 466 17.73 2.90 23.19
CA LEU A 466 18.31 2.99 21.85
C LEU A 466 18.21 4.39 21.21
N SER A 467 17.53 5.34 21.84
CA SER A 467 17.52 6.73 21.37
C SER A 467 18.79 7.50 21.72
N LYS A 468 19.56 7.00 22.70
CA LYS A 468 20.76 7.65 23.28
C LYS A 468 22.09 7.02 22.83
N ILE A 469 22.06 6.00 21.97
CA ILE A 469 23.27 5.36 21.48
C ILE A 469 24.07 6.29 20.57
N ASP A 470 25.40 6.18 20.62
CA ASP A 470 26.28 6.90 19.69
C ASP A 470 26.12 6.31 18.28
N LEU A 471 25.68 7.15 17.33
CA LEU A 471 25.48 6.76 15.93
C LEU A 471 26.81 6.67 15.14
N ASN A 472 27.96 6.98 15.76
CA ASN A 472 29.29 6.89 15.17
C ASN A 472 30.18 5.88 15.89
N ASP A 473 29.61 4.93 16.63
CA ASP A 473 30.36 3.92 17.34
C ASP A 473 31.23 3.07 16.40
N LYS A 474 32.55 3.13 16.58
CA LYS A 474 33.50 2.43 15.73
C LYS A 474 33.28 0.91 15.70
N LYS A 475 32.94 0.27 16.85
CA LYS A 475 32.76 -1.18 16.92
C LYS A 475 31.53 -1.63 16.07
N VAL A 476 30.49 -0.80 16.01
CA VAL A 476 29.31 -1.06 15.18
C VAL A 476 29.70 -1.00 13.70
N PHE A 477 30.47 0.01 13.29
CA PHE A 477 30.95 0.09 11.91
C PHE A 477 31.97 -1.00 11.57
N ASP A 478 32.83 -1.40 12.51
CA ASP A 478 33.73 -2.54 12.32
C ASP A 478 32.93 -3.81 12.04
N LEU A 479 31.83 -4.11 12.79
CA LEU A 479 30.92 -5.21 12.50
C LEU A 479 30.28 -5.09 11.10
N ILE A 480 29.74 -3.93 10.76
CA ILE A 480 29.11 -3.69 9.47
C ILE A 480 30.09 -3.97 8.33
N ASN A 481 31.33 -3.50 8.44
CA ASN A 481 32.38 -3.66 7.43
C ASN A 481 32.86 -5.11 7.27
N THR A 482 32.66 -5.97 8.27
CA THR A 482 32.89 -7.42 8.09
C THR A 482 31.89 -8.05 7.14
N ARG A 483 30.77 -7.38 6.83
CA ARG A 483 29.64 -7.87 6.05
C ARG A 483 28.88 -9.03 6.72
N ASP A 484 29.15 -9.28 8.01
CA ASP A 484 28.31 -10.17 8.83
C ASP A 484 27.04 -9.46 9.27
N THR A 485 26.22 -9.08 8.27
CA THR A 485 24.99 -8.30 8.45
C THR A 485 23.72 -9.13 8.37
N ALA A 486 23.84 -10.47 8.49
CA ALA A 486 22.66 -11.34 8.56
C ALA A 486 21.71 -10.90 9.69
N GLY A 487 20.43 -10.71 9.37
CA GLY A 487 19.39 -10.24 10.28
C GLY A 487 19.40 -8.73 10.54
N VAL A 488 20.35 -7.97 10.01
CA VAL A 488 20.35 -6.50 10.10
C VAL A 488 19.54 -5.92 8.92
N PHE A 489 18.51 -5.15 9.25
CA PHE A 489 17.57 -4.59 8.28
C PHE A 489 18.26 -3.88 7.11
N GLN A 490 17.84 -4.17 5.89
CA GLN A 490 18.36 -3.61 4.63
C GLN A 490 19.85 -3.87 4.33
N LEU A 491 20.65 -4.38 5.29
CA LEU A 491 22.09 -4.60 5.13
C LEU A 491 22.46 -6.08 4.85
N ASP A 492 21.49 -6.99 4.90
CA ASP A 492 21.70 -8.43 4.71
C ASP A 492 21.61 -8.90 3.24
N THR A 493 21.21 -8.02 2.34
CA THR A 493 21.12 -8.32 0.91
C THR A 493 22.50 -8.42 0.24
N PRO A 494 22.69 -9.22 -0.82
CA PRO A 494 23.95 -9.29 -1.57
C PRO A 494 24.41 -7.92 -2.08
N VAL A 495 23.47 -7.10 -2.55
CA VAL A 495 23.75 -5.74 -3.05
C VAL A 495 24.27 -4.83 -1.94
N ALA A 496 23.62 -4.82 -0.78
CA ALA A 496 24.06 -4.01 0.36
C ALA A 496 25.45 -4.44 0.85
N LYS A 497 25.71 -5.74 0.93
CA LYS A 497 27.03 -6.28 1.31
C LYS A 497 28.14 -5.86 0.34
N GLU A 498 27.83 -5.84 -0.95
CA GLU A 498 28.77 -5.37 -1.97
C GLU A 498 29.00 -3.86 -1.87
N THR A 499 27.92 -3.09 -1.65
CA THR A 499 28.00 -1.64 -1.43
C THR A 499 28.86 -1.31 -0.20
N ILE A 500 28.64 -2.01 0.93
CA ILE A 500 29.44 -1.86 2.15
C ILE A 500 30.92 -2.17 1.88
N ARG A 501 31.21 -3.23 1.12
CA ARG A 501 32.59 -3.61 0.77
C ARG A 501 33.34 -2.50 0.03
N GLN A 502 32.67 -1.84 -0.91
CA GLN A 502 33.25 -0.75 -1.69
C GLN A 502 33.33 0.56 -0.88
N MET A 503 32.30 0.85 -0.09
CA MET A 503 32.15 2.12 0.62
C MET A 503 33.05 2.22 1.85
N LYS A 504 33.28 1.12 2.59
CA LYS A 504 33.98 1.11 3.88
C LYS A 504 33.35 2.12 4.85
N CYS A 505 32.17 1.78 5.35
CA CYS A 505 31.36 2.65 6.17
C CYS A 505 32.08 3.09 7.45
N SER A 506 32.02 4.37 7.79
CA SER A 506 32.62 4.95 8.96
C SER A 506 31.72 5.94 9.71
N SER A 507 30.56 6.26 9.16
CA SER A 507 29.61 7.21 9.73
C SER A 507 28.17 6.78 9.46
N PHE A 508 27.24 7.34 10.21
CA PHE A 508 25.81 7.14 9.98
C PHE A 508 25.37 7.59 8.58
N ASN A 509 25.94 8.69 8.05
CA ASN A 509 25.68 9.14 6.69
C ASN A 509 26.09 8.12 5.62
N ASP A 510 27.12 7.34 5.88
CA ASP A 510 27.49 6.23 4.98
C ASP A 510 26.41 5.15 4.92
N LEU A 511 25.76 4.82 6.04
CA LEU A 511 24.62 3.88 6.04
C LEU A 511 23.42 4.43 5.26
N VAL A 512 23.13 5.72 5.42
CA VAL A 512 22.10 6.40 4.63
C VAL A 512 22.41 6.28 3.13
N ALA A 513 23.69 6.45 2.76
CA ALA A 513 24.15 6.28 1.38
C ALA A 513 24.08 4.83 0.90
N VAL A 514 24.43 3.82 1.73
CA VAL A 514 24.30 2.38 1.39
C VAL A 514 22.87 2.04 1.02
N ILE A 515 21.90 2.47 1.83
CA ILE A 515 20.47 2.21 1.62
C ILE A 515 19.95 2.88 0.33
N SER A 516 20.51 4.05 0.01
CA SER A 516 20.07 4.85 -1.13
C SER A 516 20.68 4.38 -2.45
N LEU A 517 21.98 4.07 -2.47
CA LEU A 517 22.74 3.69 -3.67
C LEU A 517 22.60 2.21 -4.04
N GLY A 518 22.22 1.33 -3.11
CA GLY A 518 22.09 -0.10 -3.33
C GLY A 518 20.84 -0.51 -4.13
N ARG A 519 20.45 0.25 -5.16
CA ARG A 519 19.25 -0.01 -5.99
C ARG A 519 19.58 0.14 -7.47
N PRO A 520 18.85 -0.54 -8.39
CA PRO A 520 18.99 -0.32 -9.82
C PRO A 520 18.82 1.17 -10.16
N GLY A 521 19.68 1.71 -11.00
CA GLY A 521 19.74 3.13 -11.33
C GLY A 521 20.81 3.90 -10.52
N PRO A 522 20.62 4.17 -9.22
CA PRO A 522 21.64 4.82 -8.37
C PRO A 522 22.97 4.05 -8.29
N MET A 523 22.93 2.73 -8.44
CA MET A 523 24.09 1.83 -8.35
C MET A 523 25.18 2.17 -9.37
N ASP A 524 24.85 2.76 -10.51
CA ASP A 524 25.83 3.18 -11.52
C ASP A 524 26.81 4.25 -11.00
N ASN A 525 26.38 5.01 -10.00
CA ASN A 525 27.21 6.05 -9.38
C ASN A 525 28.02 5.57 -8.18
N LEU A 526 27.77 4.33 -7.71
CA LEU A 526 28.45 3.76 -6.54
C LEU A 526 29.97 3.72 -6.67
N PRO A 527 30.58 3.30 -7.81
CA PRO A 527 32.03 3.29 -7.95
C PRO A 527 32.65 4.68 -7.82
N GLU A 528 32.04 5.70 -8.41
CA GLU A 528 32.50 7.08 -8.33
C GLU A 528 32.36 7.64 -6.92
N PHE A 529 31.21 7.43 -6.28
CA PHE A 529 30.97 7.81 -4.89
C PHE A 529 32.01 7.20 -3.95
N CYS A 530 32.26 5.90 -4.06
CA CYS A 530 33.24 5.20 -3.24
C CYS A 530 34.68 5.66 -3.51
N ALA A 531 35.02 5.97 -4.77
CA ALA A 531 36.33 6.47 -5.13
C ALA A 531 36.63 7.84 -4.50
N ARG A 532 35.66 8.75 -4.55
CA ARG A 532 35.76 10.08 -3.93
C ARG A 532 35.78 10.01 -2.41
N LYS A 533 34.89 9.24 -1.80
CA LYS A 533 34.83 8.99 -0.36
C LYS A 533 36.15 8.44 0.18
N ASN A 534 36.74 7.46 -0.50
CA ASN A 534 37.96 6.80 -0.07
C ASN A 534 39.23 7.55 -0.49
N GLY A 535 39.17 8.79 -0.98
CA GLY A 535 40.30 9.62 -1.37
C GLY A 535 41.04 9.15 -2.62
N LYS A 536 40.45 8.24 -3.41
CA LYS A 536 41.06 7.74 -4.67
C LYS A 536 40.84 8.70 -5.85
N LYS A 537 39.85 9.56 -5.74
CA LYS A 537 39.53 10.63 -6.70
C LYS A 537 39.26 11.92 -5.94
N PRO A 538 39.60 13.10 -6.52
CA PRO A 538 39.24 14.38 -5.93
C PRO A 538 37.73 14.58 -5.92
N ILE A 539 37.22 15.29 -4.91
CA ILE A 539 35.84 15.78 -4.89
C ILE A 539 35.82 17.01 -5.77
N THR A 540 34.92 17.01 -6.75
CA THR A 540 34.74 18.11 -7.71
C THR A 540 33.30 18.53 -7.76
N TYR A 541 33.07 19.84 -7.98
CA TYR A 541 31.74 20.43 -8.13
C TYR A 541 31.67 21.14 -9.48
N ASP A 542 30.53 21.08 -10.18
CA ASP A 542 30.33 21.77 -11.46
C ASP A 542 30.38 23.29 -11.30
N VAL A 543 29.91 23.79 -10.13
CA VAL A 543 30.05 25.17 -9.67
C VAL A 543 30.35 25.18 -8.16
N PRO A 544 31.08 26.19 -7.63
CA PRO A 544 31.43 26.24 -6.20
C PRO A 544 30.22 26.22 -5.26
N GLU A 545 29.10 26.81 -5.71
CA GLU A 545 27.84 26.91 -4.96
C GLU A 545 27.19 25.55 -4.67
N LEU A 546 27.60 24.48 -5.37
CA LEU A 546 27.17 23.10 -5.11
C LEU A 546 27.85 22.47 -3.90
N GLU A 547 28.97 23.00 -3.42
CA GLU A 547 29.71 22.41 -2.29
C GLU A 547 28.85 22.30 -1.02
N PRO A 548 28.14 23.32 -0.55
CA PRO A 548 27.29 23.22 0.64
C PRO A 548 26.19 22.14 0.51
N ILE A 549 25.68 21.91 -0.71
CA ILE A 549 24.61 20.95 -1.00
C ILE A 549 25.13 19.53 -1.11
N LEU A 550 26.32 19.35 -1.72
CA LEU A 550 26.81 18.04 -2.13
C LEU A 550 28.01 17.51 -1.32
N LYS A 551 28.56 18.27 -0.36
CA LYS A 551 29.75 17.87 0.41
C LYS A 551 29.54 16.54 1.14
N ASP A 552 28.37 16.32 1.72
CA ASP A 552 28.02 15.09 2.46
C ASP A 552 27.87 13.86 1.54
N THR A 553 27.77 14.10 0.24
CA THR A 553 27.70 13.06 -0.79
C THR A 553 28.86 13.12 -1.78
N TYR A 554 29.98 13.71 -1.34
CA TYR A 554 31.25 13.77 -2.09
C TYR A 554 31.12 14.35 -3.50
N GLY A 555 30.25 15.38 -3.67
CA GLY A 555 30.01 16.05 -4.94
C GLY A 555 29.09 15.29 -5.92
N ILE A 556 28.34 14.31 -5.42
CA ILE A 556 27.42 13.51 -6.23
C ILE A 556 25.98 13.71 -5.74
N ILE A 557 25.05 13.96 -6.64
CA ILE A 557 23.61 13.99 -6.30
C ILE A 557 23.16 12.55 -6.03
N VAL A 558 22.62 12.30 -4.84
CA VAL A 558 22.08 11.02 -4.38
C VAL A 558 20.62 11.16 -4.01
N PHE A 559 20.23 12.30 -3.44
CA PHE A 559 18.93 12.52 -2.85
C PHE A 559 18.06 13.49 -3.67
N GLN A 560 16.75 13.25 -3.65
CA GLN A 560 15.77 14.14 -4.26
C GLN A 560 15.81 15.54 -3.64
N GLU A 561 16.05 15.61 -2.35
CA GLU A 561 16.24 16.86 -1.59
C GLU A 561 17.39 17.71 -2.13
N GLN A 562 18.47 17.10 -2.58
CA GLN A 562 19.60 17.82 -3.17
C GLN A 562 19.23 18.45 -4.52
N VAL A 563 18.38 17.79 -5.33
CA VAL A 563 17.85 18.39 -6.57
C VAL A 563 17.01 19.62 -6.25
N MET A 564 16.17 19.56 -5.20
CA MET A 564 15.37 20.70 -4.76
C MET A 564 16.24 21.83 -4.23
N GLN A 565 17.26 21.53 -3.41
CA GLN A 565 18.21 22.51 -2.91
C GLN A 565 19.00 23.19 -4.05
N CYS A 566 19.41 22.44 -5.08
CA CYS A 566 20.03 23.05 -6.25
C CYS A 566 19.10 24.06 -6.92
N ALA A 567 17.81 23.75 -7.05
CA ALA A 567 16.85 24.67 -7.65
C ALA A 567 16.62 25.94 -6.81
N THR A 568 16.58 25.81 -5.47
CA THR A 568 16.39 26.95 -4.57
C THR A 568 17.65 27.79 -4.46
N ASP A 569 18.80 27.17 -4.17
CA ASP A 569 20.02 27.89 -3.78
C ASP A 569 20.76 28.47 -4.99
N LEU A 570 20.72 27.78 -6.14
CA LEU A 570 21.37 28.27 -7.37
C LEU A 570 20.47 29.16 -8.21
N ALA A 571 19.18 28.78 -8.37
CA ALA A 571 18.27 29.50 -9.26
C ALA A 571 17.27 30.42 -8.52
N GLY A 572 17.24 30.41 -7.17
CA GLY A 572 16.29 31.23 -6.40
C GLY A 572 14.84 30.82 -6.55
N MET A 573 14.57 29.58 -6.98
CA MET A 573 13.22 29.05 -7.10
C MET A 573 12.58 28.86 -5.73
N SER A 574 11.26 28.97 -5.62
CA SER A 574 10.56 28.56 -4.38
C SER A 574 10.74 27.06 -4.15
N MET A 575 10.74 26.62 -2.89
CA MET A 575 10.87 25.21 -2.54
C MET A 575 9.71 24.37 -3.13
N ALA A 576 8.51 24.95 -3.19
CA ALA A 576 7.34 24.31 -3.80
C ALA A 576 7.56 24.06 -5.29
N LYS A 577 8.08 25.04 -6.01
CA LYS A 577 8.40 24.94 -7.44
C LYS A 577 9.57 23.99 -7.70
N ALA A 578 10.55 23.95 -6.80
CA ALA A 578 11.63 22.98 -6.83
C ALA A 578 11.12 21.52 -6.70
N ASP A 579 10.10 21.24 -5.86
CA ASP A 579 9.46 19.93 -5.80
C ASP A 579 8.70 19.59 -7.09
N GLU A 580 8.02 20.56 -7.69
CA GLU A 580 7.36 20.37 -8.98
C GLU A 580 8.36 20.01 -10.08
N MET A 581 9.49 20.75 -10.16
CA MET A 581 10.57 20.46 -11.11
C MET A 581 11.14 19.05 -10.91
N ARG A 582 11.47 18.67 -9.68
CA ARG A 582 11.95 17.33 -9.34
C ARG A 582 10.96 16.23 -9.81
N ARG A 583 9.65 16.44 -9.63
CA ARG A 583 8.63 15.46 -10.07
C ARG A 583 8.49 15.41 -11.59
N ALA A 584 8.53 16.54 -12.25
CA ALA A 584 8.51 16.61 -13.71
C ALA A 584 9.70 15.84 -14.30
N MET A 585 10.90 16.02 -13.75
CA MET A 585 12.10 15.27 -14.11
C MET A 585 11.91 13.76 -13.89
N SER A 586 11.43 13.35 -12.72
CA SER A 586 11.21 11.93 -12.38
C SER A 586 10.15 11.25 -13.27
N SER A 587 9.13 11.98 -13.71
CA SER A 587 8.04 11.47 -14.58
C SER A 587 8.27 11.70 -16.06
N LYS A 588 9.41 12.29 -16.45
CA LYS A 588 9.80 12.60 -17.85
C LYS A 588 8.73 13.40 -18.61
N LYS A 589 8.07 14.37 -17.96
CA LYS A 589 7.08 15.23 -18.59
C LYS A 589 7.76 16.34 -19.40
N LEU A 590 8.15 16.05 -20.62
CA LEU A 590 8.93 16.93 -21.50
C LEU A 590 8.33 18.33 -21.67
N SER A 591 7.00 18.43 -21.79
CA SER A 591 6.31 19.71 -21.96
C SER A 591 6.47 20.70 -20.78
N ILE A 592 6.66 20.16 -19.56
CA ILE A 592 6.87 20.97 -18.35
C ILE A 592 8.37 21.25 -18.17
N LEU A 593 9.22 20.29 -18.50
CA LEU A 593 10.66 20.35 -18.27
C LEU A 593 11.33 21.46 -19.06
N GLU A 594 10.91 21.73 -20.30
CA GLU A 594 11.50 22.79 -21.12
C GLU A 594 11.31 24.18 -20.51
N GLY A 595 10.09 24.51 -20.04
CA GLY A 595 9.80 25.75 -19.35
C GLY A 595 10.60 25.93 -18.06
N MET A 596 10.65 24.85 -17.25
CA MET A 596 11.39 24.85 -15.98
C MET A 596 12.91 24.96 -16.17
N LYS A 597 13.45 24.39 -17.25
CA LYS A 597 14.86 24.54 -17.60
C LYS A 597 15.22 26.00 -17.87
N VAL A 598 14.39 26.70 -18.66
CA VAL A 598 14.61 28.13 -18.98
C VAL A 598 14.63 28.93 -17.67
N GLU A 599 13.63 28.75 -16.82
CA GLU A 599 13.52 29.46 -15.55
C GLU A 599 14.69 29.16 -14.61
N PHE A 600 15.12 27.92 -14.52
CA PHE A 600 16.30 27.53 -13.73
C PHE A 600 17.56 28.24 -14.23
N VAL A 601 17.81 28.21 -15.55
CA VAL A 601 18.99 28.84 -16.15
C VAL A 601 18.98 30.36 -15.96
N GLU A 602 17.83 31.01 -16.16
CA GLU A 602 17.68 32.45 -15.92
C GLU A 602 17.89 32.84 -14.46
N GLY A 603 17.35 32.03 -13.54
CA GLY A 603 17.54 32.19 -12.09
C GLY A 603 19.02 32.08 -11.71
N CYS A 604 19.72 31.07 -12.20
CA CYS A 604 21.16 30.88 -12.00
C CYS A 604 21.97 32.08 -12.53
N GLN A 605 21.63 32.59 -13.70
CA GLN A 605 22.32 33.76 -14.27
C GLN A 605 22.11 35.02 -13.42
N LYS A 606 20.93 35.24 -12.85
CA LYS A 606 20.66 36.32 -11.91
C LYS A 606 21.51 36.21 -10.64
N ASN A 607 21.85 35.00 -10.24
CA ASN A 607 22.71 34.72 -9.09
C ASN A 607 24.21 34.60 -9.44
N GLY A 608 24.61 35.02 -10.65
CA GLY A 608 26.01 35.12 -11.06
C GLY A 608 26.62 33.84 -11.66
N ILE A 609 25.83 32.79 -11.88
CA ILE A 609 26.28 31.54 -12.51
C ILE A 609 26.15 31.69 -14.05
N SER A 610 27.20 31.33 -14.78
CA SER A 610 27.16 31.41 -16.26
C SER A 610 26.11 30.46 -16.84
N LYS A 611 25.53 30.82 -18.01
CA LYS A 611 24.55 30.02 -18.72
C LYS A 611 25.04 28.58 -18.95
N GLU A 612 26.30 28.43 -19.40
CA GLU A 612 26.92 27.15 -19.70
C GLU A 612 26.97 26.27 -18.44
N ASN A 613 27.40 26.83 -17.31
CA ASN A 613 27.44 26.13 -16.00
C ASN A 613 26.03 25.78 -15.50
N ALA A 614 25.06 26.69 -15.63
CA ALA A 614 23.67 26.42 -15.27
C ALA A 614 23.07 25.27 -16.07
N GLU A 615 23.29 25.25 -17.39
CA GLU A 615 22.83 24.16 -18.26
C GLU A 615 23.51 22.81 -17.91
N LYS A 616 24.77 22.82 -17.55
CA LYS A 616 25.52 21.64 -17.10
C LYS A 616 24.95 21.10 -15.79
N VAL A 617 24.71 21.96 -14.81
CA VAL A 617 24.07 21.57 -13.53
C VAL A 617 22.67 21.02 -13.78
N TYR A 618 21.86 21.68 -14.60
CA TYR A 618 20.51 21.19 -14.91
C TYR A 618 20.54 19.80 -15.53
N LYS A 619 21.43 19.55 -16.48
CA LYS A 619 21.60 18.23 -17.11
C LYS A 619 22.04 17.16 -16.10
N THR A 620 22.88 17.53 -15.13
CA THR A 620 23.27 16.65 -14.02
C THR A 620 22.07 16.34 -13.14
N MET A 621 21.26 17.36 -12.78
CA MET A 621 20.02 17.17 -12.00
C MET A 621 19.02 16.30 -12.72
N GLU A 622 18.78 16.51 -14.01
CA GLU A 622 17.87 15.73 -14.83
C GLU A 622 18.23 14.24 -14.83
N LYS A 623 19.53 13.93 -15.04
CA LYS A 623 20.02 12.56 -14.99
C LYS A 623 19.76 11.88 -13.66
N PHE A 624 19.89 12.60 -12.54
CA PHE A 624 19.75 12.04 -11.20
C PHE A 624 18.34 12.11 -10.64
N ALA A 625 17.48 13.02 -11.10
CA ALA A 625 16.11 13.15 -10.60
C ALA A 625 15.25 11.91 -10.90
N GLU A 626 15.57 11.15 -11.94
CA GLU A 626 14.92 9.87 -12.26
C GLU A 626 15.22 8.80 -11.18
N TYR A 627 16.40 8.83 -10.58
CA TYR A 627 16.91 7.81 -9.67
C TYR A 627 17.14 8.32 -8.24
N GLY A 628 16.99 9.63 -8.00
CA GLY A 628 17.19 10.24 -6.69
C GLY A 628 16.34 9.59 -5.61
N PHE A 629 16.99 9.28 -4.48
CA PHE A 629 16.31 8.63 -3.36
C PHE A 629 15.74 9.66 -2.37
N ASN A 630 14.65 9.34 -1.68
CA ASN A 630 14.12 10.18 -0.61
C ASN A 630 15.04 10.10 0.62
N LYS A 631 15.72 11.21 0.97
CA LYS A 631 16.66 11.28 2.09
C LYS A 631 15.98 10.98 3.42
N SER A 632 14.78 11.53 3.62
CA SER A 632 13.98 11.32 4.84
C SER A 632 13.72 9.83 5.07
N HIS A 633 13.30 9.10 4.04
CA HIS A 633 13.10 7.65 4.10
C HIS A 633 14.42 6.90 4.38
N ALA A 634 15.51 7.30 3.72
CA ALA A 634 16.81 6.67 3.90
C ALA A 634 17.33 6.81 5.33
N VAL A 635 17.17 8.00 5.94
CA VAL A 635 17.58 8.26 7.33
C VAL A 635 16.79 7.40 8.31
N CYS A 636 15.45 7.30 8.14
CA CYS A 636 14.62 6.44 8.98
C CYS A 636 15.08 4.98 8.94
N TYR A 637 15.33 4.46 7.76
CA TYR A 637 15.72 3.07 7.56
C TYR A 637 17.16 2.78 7.99
N ALA A 638 18.06 3.76 7.82
CA ALA A 638 19.41 3.69 8.38
C ALA A 638 19.38 3.65 9.91
N MET A 639 18.44 4.36 10.55
CA MET A 639 18.27 4.31 12.00
C MET A 639 17.89 2.91 12.48
N ILE A 640 16.91 2.25 11.84
CA ILE A 640 16.53 0.86 12.16
C ILE A 640 17.72 -0.08 11.95
N ALA A 641 18.43 0.06 10.82
CA ALA A 641 19.59 -0.76 10.50
C ALA A 641 20.72 -0.60 11.53
N TYR A 642 21.00 0.65 11.94
CA TYR A 642 22.04 0.95 12.91
C TYR A 642 21.71 0.41 14.31
N LYS A 643 20.46 0.61 14.78
CA LYS A 643 19.98 0.07 16.05
C LYS A 643 20.17 -1.45 16.10
N LEU A 644 19.78 -2.18 15.03
CA LEU A 644 19.99 -3.63 14.95
C LEU A 644 21.46 -4.03 14.87
N ALA A 645 22.30 -3.28 14.16
CA ALA A 645 23.74 -3.52 14.11
C ALA A 645 24.41 -3.28 15.49
N TYR A 646 23.95 -2.26 16.22
CA TYR A 646 24.36 -2.01 17.60
C TYR A 646 24.01 -3.18 18.53
N LEU A 647 22.77 -3.63 18.48
CA LEU A 647 22.30 -4.79 19.26
C LEU A 647 23.10 -6.06 18.91
N LYS A 648 23.36 -6.30 17.63
CA LYS A 648 24.18 -7.43 17.18
C LYS A 648 25.64 -7.34 17.68
N THR A 649 26.18 -6.13 17.81
CA THR A 649 27.55 -5.89 18.25
C THR A 649 27.71 -6.14 19.76
N TYR A 650 26.78 -5.61 20.56
CA TYR A 650 26.91 -5.59 22.01
C TYR A 650 26.10 -6.71 22.72
N TYR A 651 25.06 -7.23 22.07
CA TYR A 651 24.16 -8.26 22.60
C TYR A 651 23.96 -9.40 21.59
N PRO A 652 25.06 -10.03 21.12
CA PRO A 652 24.98 -11.01 20.03
C PRO A 652 24.11 -12.23 20.40
N LYS A 653 24.11 -12.66 21.65
CA LYS A 653 23.32 -13.80 22.12
C LYS A 653 21.81 -13.54 22.02
N GLU A 654 21.36 -12.40 22.53
CA GLU A 654 19.97 -11.95 22.46
C GLU A 654 19.54 -11.71 21.00
N PHE A 655 20.44 -11.11 20.21
CA PHE A 655 20.23 -10.88 18.78
C PHE A 655 20.00 -12.20 18.00
N TYR A 656 20.87 -13.18 18.19
CA TYR A 656 20.73 -14.46 17.49
C TYR A 656 19.57 -15.30 18.02
N CYS A 657 19.22 -15.19 19.29
CA CYS A 657 18.05 -15.83 19.87
C CYS A 657 16.76 -15.32 19.16
N SER A 658 16.60 -14.01 19.07
CA SER A 658 15.47 -13.42 18.35
C SER A 658 15.52 -13.75 16.84
N LEU A 659 16.70 -13.70 16.21
CA LEU A 659 16.81 -14.01 14.78
C LEU A 659 16.36 -15.44 14.47
N LEU A 660 16.62 -16.42 15.33
CA LEU A 660 16.18 -17.80 15.18
C LEU A 660 14.66 -17.95 15.22
N ASN A 661 13.96 -17.07 15.95
CA ASN A 661 12.51 -17.06 16.03
C ASN A 661 11.85 -16.46 14.76
N HIS A 662 12.60 -15.63 14.02
CA HIS A 662 12.09 -14.89 12.86
C HIS A 662 12.65 -15.36 11.50
N THR A 663 13.35 -16.49 11.45
CA THR A 663 13.92 -16.99 10.18
C THR A 663 13.56 -18.45 9.94
N THR A 664 13.36 -18.80 8.67
CA THR A 664 13.23 -20.19 8.22
C THR A 664 14.59 -20.81 7.84
N LYS A 665 15.64 -19.97 7.62
CA LYS A 665 16.98 -20.39 7.24
C LYS A 665 17.89 -20.43 8.47
N LYS A 666 17.72 -21.44 9.33
CA LYS A 666 18.40 -21.52 10.63
C LYS A 666 19.84 -22.02 10.56
N GLU A 667 20.21 -22.81 9.56
CA GLU A 667 21.54 -23.42 9.42
C GLU A 667 22.69 -22.41 9.39
N ASP A 668 22.49 -21.31 8.61
CA ASP A 668 23.48 -20.21 8.56
C ASP A 668 23.64 -19.54 9.92
N ILE A 669 22.54 -19.42 10.68
CA ILE A 669 22.55 -18.80 12.01
C ILE A 669 23.24 -19.70 13.03
N PHE A 670 23.02 -21.01 12.97
CA PHE A 670 23.72 -21.98 13.81
C PHE A 670 25.24 -21.88 13.62
N THR A 671 25.68 -21.76 12.38
CA THR A 671 27.11 -21.58 12.06
C THR A 671 27.65 -20.29 12.68
N LYS A 672 26.90 -19.20 12.59
CA LYS A 672 27.28 -17.89 13.18
C LYS A 672 27.32 -17.91 14.70
N CYS A 673 26.37 -18.57 15.36
CA CYS A 673 26.36 -18.78 16.80
C CYS A 673 27.65 -19.46 17.26
N ARG A 674 28.02 -20.57 16.59
CA ARG A 674 29.27 -21.29 16.89
C ARG A 674 30.52 -20.42 16.71
N GLN A 675 30.59 -19.64 15.62
CA GLN A 675 31.70 -18.71 15.36
C GLN A 675 31.82 -17.61 16.44
N LYS A 676 30.73 -17.25 17.09
CA LYS A 676 30.67 -16.26 18.19
C LYS A 676 30.79 -16.90 19.58
N GLY A 677 31.00 -18.21 19.68
CA GLY A 677 31.09 -18.92 20.96
C GLY A 677 29.76 -19.05 21.70
N ILE A 678 28.63 -18.88 20.99
CA ILE A 678 27.28 -19.04 21.55
C ILE A 678 26.89 -20.51 21.41
N GLY A 679 26.62 -21.18 22.54
CA GLY A 679 26.15 -22.56 22.56
C GLY A 679 24.75 -22.71 21.99
N LEU A 680 24.46 -23.88 21.40
CA LEU A 680 23.11 -24.24 20.94
C LEU A 680 22.70 -25.50 21.66
N LEU A 681 21.58 -25.44 22.37
CA LEU A 681 21.00 -26.58 23.11
C LEU A 681 19.79 -27.11 22.35
N PRO A 682 19.62 -28.43 22.25
CA PRO A 682 18.40 -29.01 21.72
C PRO A 682 17.20 -28.65 22.62
N PRO A 683 15.96 -28.71 22.10
CA PRO A 683 14.78 -28.47 22.91
C PRO A 683 14.66 -29.53 24.02
N SER A 684 14.39 -29.07 25.25
CA SER A 684 14.11 -29.92 26.41
C SER A 684 12.60 -29.88 26.68
N ILE A 685 11.98 -31.03 26.86
CA ILE A 685 10.53 -31.13 27.14
C ILE A 685 10.12 -30.39 28.42
N ASN A 686 11.03 -30.22 29.35
CA ASN A 686 10.75 -29.58 30.64
C ASN A 686 10.93 -28.04 30.59
N GLU A 687 11.66 -27.51 29.63
CA GLU A 687 12.10 -26.11 29.65
C GLU A 687 11.81 -25.37 28.34
N ALA A 688 11.78 -26.08 27.19
CA ALA A 688 11.62 -25.45 25.89
C ALA A 688 10.22 -24.84 25.77
N LYS A 689 10.21 -23.61 25.19
CA LYS A 689 9.00 -22.88 24.82
C LYS A 689 8.71 -23.03 23.33
N THR A 690 7.70 -22.37 22.84
CA THR A 690 7.41 -22.25 21.40
C THR A 690 8.40 -21.35 20.66
N THR A 691 9.17 -20.54 21.40
CA THR A 691 10.24 -19.67 20.91
C THR A 691 11.57 -20.08 21.53
N SER A 692 12.68 -19.72 20.88
CA SER A 692 14.02 -19.89 21.43
C SER A 692 14.17 -19.09 22.72
N LEU A 693 14.94 -19.61 23.66
CA LEU A 693 15.22 -18.96 24.94
C LEU A 693 16.72 -18.99 25.25
N ILE A 694 17.17 -18.05 26.07
CA ILE A 694 18.56 -17.97 26.51
C ILE A 694 18.71 -18.76 27.80
N LYS A 695 19.73 -19.62 27.84
CA LYS A 695 20.15 -20.34 29.02
C LYS A 695 21.66 -20.18 29.20
N GLU A 696 22.08 -19.40 30.18
CA GLU A 696 23.47 -19.01 30.40
C GLU A 696 24.13 -18.41 29.16
N ASN A 697 25.16 -19.05 28.61
CA ASN A 697 25.82 -18.61 27.36
C ASN A 697 25.34 -19.39 26.12
N SER A 698 24.16 -19.99 26.19
CA SER A 698 23.62 -20.82 25.11
C SER A 698 22.19 -20.39 24.74
N ILE A 699 21.78 -20.74 23.54
CA ILE A 699 20.41 -20.60 23.06
C ILE A 699 19.79 -21.99 23.00
N MET A 700 18.72 -22.22 23.73
CA MET A 700 17.89 -23.41 23.62
C MET A 700 16.89 -23.22 22.51
N LEU A 701 16.84 -24.18 21.58
CA LEU A 701 15.91 -24.17 20.45
C LEU A 701 14.48 -24.45 20.93
N PRO A 702 13.46 -23.92 20.21
CA PRO A 702 12.07 -24.12 20.59
C PRO A 702 11.62 -25.56 20.38
N ILE A 703 10.58 -25.97 21.10
CA ILE A 703 9.98 -27.30 20.95
C ILE A 703 9.43 -27.56 19.54
N THR A 704 9.04 -26.49 18.86
CA THR A 704 8.53 -26.53 17.47
C THR A 704 9.59 -26.92 16.43
N GLU A 705 10.89 -26.98 16.80
CA GLU A 705 11.95 -27.53 15.92
C GLU A 705 11.86 -29.05 15.77
N ILE A 706 11.15 -29.72 16.65
CA ILE A 706 10.97 -31.15 16.53
C ILE A 706 9.94 -31.44 15.46
N LYS A 707 10.33 -32.20 14.44
CA LYS A 707 9.45 -32.56 13.33
C LYS A 707 8.18 -33.26 13.84
N GLY A 708 7.01 -32.68 13.53
CA GLY A 708 5.71 -33.22 13.94
C GLY A 708 5.16 -32.59 15.22
N VAL A 709 5.89 -31.66 15.85
CA VAL A 709 5.40 -30.84 16.95
C VAL A 709 5.10 -29.44 16.34
N GLY A 710 3.81 -29.05 16.33
CA GLY A 710 3.34 -27.79 15.76
C GLY A 710 2.54 -26.98 16.75
#